data_4613555514fa5b380fe791fee036a585
#
_entry.id   4613555514fa5b380fe791fee036a585
#
_cell.length_a   1.000
_cell.length_b   1.000
_cell.length_c   1.000
_cell.angle_alpha   90.00
_cell.angle_beta   90.00
_cell.angle_gamma   90.00
#
_symmetry.space_group_name_H-M   'P 1'
#
loop_
_entity.id
_entity.type
_entity.pdbx_description
1 polymer ?
#
loop_
_entity_poly.entity_id
_entity_poly.type
_entity_poly.pdbx_seq_one_letter_code
_entity_poly.pdbx_strand_id
1 'polypeptide(L)'
;MFTRVRFVFLGVALLCSLSVFAQTLSGVVTDQKSREGLISATVQLIAGDGKINYTSTDLKGMFQFKKLPAGTYTLQISYVGYKTYKEAVVIPSSGEKKVNVTMREDVNLLDEVSVNARATRAEQKGDSLLYNAEAFKVMQGSSAEDLLAKMPGIVVEGGSIQAQGEEVKKVLVDGKEFFDGDVNLAIKNLPSDIIAGIEVFDKKSEQAEFTGFDDGEEVKTINIVTKGGFRQGTFGEVSAGYGTEDRYKVNGNVNFFNEDRRISLLGMSNNVNQQNFSQEDLAGVISSGASGKRRGGGRNGGRGGAFGGNASDFMVGSTGGVTSSNGLGINYVDQWGEKWKVTGSYFFNQSDNLTQQQTEREYFDSSLPGMTYSEYQESSMKNWNHRFNVKLDYQISNRTSLQFRPTLSFQNNDSHGLLQGLNLLNGMSDNETETATLGENDAYNVGADLILRHRFLKEGRTLSLMLSGKMSNTDGNTYTDYLNTLYSADGLSETDSYSQWKQTLNRQYTLRSNLSYTERLTDYMQLQLGYKLSYTDSENDRKTYKKSAVSDLYDQLDESLSNEYQSGYLTQAGSVGLRYRAGKFNAMLGVDAQWADLRGDMVYPQADNLSHRYFSILPSFTMRYSLDRTNSLQLRYRSKSSAPSVTSLQNVIDNSNPLFLSAGNPDLDQQLSHTANLRYLRTTKSGHTFIAMVGATIQQDYVADSTFVAKEDMELTPSVTLSKGAQFTRPVNMDGYYSLQSMLTYGFPIDFIRSNINLSLSANYANVPTIFDGIESKTRELNLIPKIIIGSNISNNLDFTASYSAGINKMFSSLDTATGSDYVTHTASAKLGWTFFWGLTFRSTFDYIGYTGLDTGTEDYFLWNLSLGKKFLKNNAAEIRVEAFDVLKQNQAFTHSIGSNYYDYINSNVLKPYAMISFVYTIR
;
A
#
# COMPACT_ATOMS: atom_id res chain seq x y z
N MET A 1 38.31 16.15 -69.96
CA MET A 1 37.58 16.80 -68.92
C MET A 1 37.51 15.91 -67.69
N PHE A 2 38.09 14.76 -67.62
CA PHE A 2 38.07 13.81 -66.54
C PHE A 2 39.28 13.82 -65.59
N THR A 3 40.33 14.61 -65.89
CA THR A 3 41.57 14.62 -65.13
C THR A 3 41.67 15.72 -64.07
N ARG A 4 40.74 16.73 -64.07
CA ARG A 4 40.77 17.84 -63.12
C ARG A 4 39.87 17.61 -61.91
N VAL A 5 38.98 16.64 -61.96
CA VAL A 5 38.06 16.29 -60.82
C VAL A 5 38.74 15.39 -59.81
N ARG A 6 39.78 14.60 -60.20
CA ARG A 6 40.50 13.73 -59.27
C ARG A 6 41.39 14.45 -58.26
N PHE A 7 41.92 15.65 -58.60
CA PHE A 7 42.79 16.42 -57.69
C PHE A 7 42.01 17.22 -56.65
N VAL A 8 40.72 17.57 -56.91
CA VAL A 8 39.86 18.28 -55.93
C VAL A 8 39.37 17.31 -54.89
N PHE A 9 39.06 16.03 -55.22
CA PHE A 9 38.67 15.01 -54.24
C PHE A 9 39.86 14.53 -53.39
N LEU A 10 41.08 14.52 -53.87
CA LEU A 10 42.22 14.22 -53.05
C LEU A 10 42.60 15.31 -52.07
N GLY A 11 42.37 16.57 -52.44
CA GLY A 11 42.54 17.75 -51.55
C GLY A 11 41.50 17.85 -50.43
N VAL A 12 40.25 17.46 -50.69
CA VAL A 12 39.20 17.42 -49.71
C VAL A 12 39.35 16.21 -48.78
N ALA A 13 39.85 15.08 -49.27
CA ALA A 13 40.15 13.90 -48.44
C ALA A 13 41.33 14.13 -47.49
N LEU A 14 42.29 15.00 -47.85
CA LEU A 14 43.44 15.31 -46.99
C LEU A 14 43.14 16.39 -45.94
N LEU A 15 42.05 17.14 -46.10
CA LEU A 15 41.58 18.14 -45.13
C LEU A 15 40.63 17.54 -44.08
N CYS A 16 40.10 16.34 -44.28
CA CYS A 16 39.24 15.63 -43.31
C CYS A 16 40.00 14.70 -42.37
N SER A 17 41.31 14.61 -42.43
CA SER A 17 42.10 13.78 -41.52
C SER A 17 42.80 14.52 -40.38
N LEU A 18 42.32 15.72 -40.02
CA LEU A 18 42.66 16.28 -38.71
C LEU A 18 41.83 15.55 -37.66
N SER A 19 42.33 14.39 -37.26
CA SER A 19 41.91 13.68 -36.03
C SER A 19 42.12 14.65 -34.88
N VAL A 20 41.06 15.31 -34.41
CA VAL A 20 41.08 16.01 -33.14
C VAL A 20 41.27 14.94 -32.09
N PHE A 21 42.52 14.72 -31.67
CA PHE A 21 42.79 13.91 -30.49
C PHE A 21 42.17 14.60 -29.29
N ALA A 22 40.99 14.11 -28.86
CA ALA A 22 40.32 14.58 -27.67
C ALA A 22 41.12 14.09 -26.45
N GLN A 23 41.74 15.01 -25.73
CA GLN A 23 42.48 14.67 -24.51
C GLN A 23 41.47 14.26 -23.44
N THR A 24 41.82 13.20 -22.73
CA THR A 24 40.95 12.61 -21.69
C THR A 24 41.74 12.45 -20.40
N LEU A 25 41.15 12.87 -19.28
CA LEU A 25 41.61 12.52 -17.95
C LEU A 25 40.65 11.49 -17.38
N SER A 26 41.16 10.35 -17.00
CA SER A 26 40.40 9.29 -16.34
C SER A 26 41.13 8.79 -15.11
N GLY A 27 40.42 8.08 -14.22
CA GLY A 27 41.02 7.48 -13.05
C GLY A 27 40.02 6.72 -12.21
N VAL A 28 40.52 6.12 -11.14
CA VAL A 28 39.73 5.41 -10.14
C VAL A 28 39.99 6.02 -8.79
N VAL A 29 38.92 6.26 -8.02
CA VAL A 29 38.98 6.73 -6.63
C VAL A 29 38.63 5.56 -5.73
N THR A 30 39.56 5.19 -4.84
CA THR A 30 39.41 4.04 -3.95
C THR A 30 39.57 4.44 -2.49
N ASP A 31 38.95 3.69 -1.60
CA ASP A 31 39.18 3.79 -0.15
C ASP A 31 40.54 3.19 0.21
N GLN A 32 41.22 3.77 1.20
CA GLN A 32 42.57 3.34 1.62
C GLN A 32 42.57 1.97 2.31
N LYS A 33 41.53 1.66 3.09
CA LYS A 33 41.47 0.44 3.91
C LYS A 33 40.85 -0.72 3.14
N SER A 34 39.64 -0.48 2.56
CA SER A 34 38.90 -1.51 1.83
C SER A 34 39.39 -1.73 0.40
N ARG A 35 40.09 -0.76 -0.19
CA ARG A 35 40.51 -0.69 -1.60
C ARG A 35 39.35 -0.72 -2.60
N GLU A 36 38.13 -0.54 -2.13
CA GLU A 36 36.94 -0.48 -2.98
C GLU A 36 36.82 0.89 -3.64
N GLY A 37 36.15 0.92 -4.82
CA GLY A 37 35.85 2.16 -5.55
C GLY A 37 34.86 3.03 -4.79
N LEU A 38 35.19 4.30 -4.54
CA LEU A 38 34.29 5.26 -3.91
C LEU A 38 33.25 5.76 -4.94
N ILE A 39 32.00 5.36 -4.75
CA ILE A 39 30.88 5.64 -5.65
C ILE A 39 30.37 7.07 -5.39
N SER A 40 30.11 7.83 -6.47
CA SER A 40 29.61 9.21 -6.37
C SER A 40 30.51 10.20 -5.65
N ALA A 41 31.82 9.94 -5.56
CA ALA A 41 32.78 10.93 -5.10
C ALA A 41 32.79 12.12 -6.08
N THR A 42 32.74 13.32 -5.57
CA THR A 42 32.78 14.54 -6.37
C THR A 42 34.20 14.81 -6.85
N VAL A 43 34.41 14.85 -8.17
CA VAL A 43 35.68 15.12 -8.82
C VAL A 43 35.60 16.48 -9.52
N GLN A 44 36.50 17.40 -9.13
CA GLN A 44 36.62 18.75 -9.67
C GLN A 44 37.97 18.87 -10.38
N LEU A 45 37.97 19.47 -11.57
CA LEU A 45 39.18 19.79 -12.31
C LEU A 45 39.20 21.31 -12.53
N ILE A 46 40.12 21.97 -11.82
CA ILE A 46 40.23 23.43 -11.77
C ILE A 46 41.35 23.86 -12.68
N ALA A 47 41.06 24.64 -13.71
CA ALA A 47 42.02 25.23 -14.62
C ALA A 47 42.70 26.47 -14.00
N GLY A 48 43.89 26.84 -14.51
CA GLY A 48 44.63 27.98 -13.99
C GLY A 48 43.92 29.33 -14.15
N ASP A 49 42.90 29.44 -15.04
CA ASP A 49 42.00 30.58 -15.21
C ASP A 49 40.82 30.58 -14.24
N GLY A 50 40.75 29.65 -13.31
CA GLY A 50 39.67 29.49 -12.33
C GLY A 50 38.45 28.75 -12.83
N LYS A 51 38.42 28.27 -14.05
CA LYS A 51 37.30 27.50 -14.63
C LYS A 51 37.27 26.10 -14.04
N ILE A 52 36.10 25.65 -13.55
CA ILE A 52 35.94 24.39 -12.88
C ILE A 52 35.07 23.45 -13.72
N ASN A 53 35.59 22.26 -14.01
CA ASN A 53 34.83 21.16 -14.60
C ASN A 53 34.52 20.15 -13.52
N TYR A 54 33.31 19.60 -13.51
CA TYR A 54 32.82 18.63 -12.51
C TYR A 54 32.48 17.30 -13.14
N THR A 55 32.76 16.22 -12.43
CA THR A 55 32.22 14.88 -12.67
C THR A 55 32.05 14.16 -11.33
N SER A 56 31.43 13.00 -11.35
CA SER A 56 31.36 12.11 -10.19
C SER A 56 31.85 10.72 -10.58
N THR A 57 32.32 9.97 -9.60
CA THR A 57 32.71 8.56 -9.81
C THR A 57 31.48 7.67 -10.01
N ASP A 58 31.65 6.64 -10.85
CA ASP A 58 30.64 5.63 -11.14
C ASP A 58 30.61 4.50 -10.06
N LEU A 59 29.86 3.43 -10.30
CA LEU A 59 29.72 2.27 -9.42
C LEU A 59 31.04 1.53 -9.13
N LYS A 60 32.09 1.76 -9.93
CA LYS A 60 33.43 1.20 -9.74
C LYS A 60 34.45 2.21 -9.24
N GLY A 61 33.98 3.39 -8.84
CA GLY A 61 34.85 4.50 -8.44
C GLY A 61 35.55 5.19 -9.61
N MET A 62 35.16 4.93 -10.88
CA MET A 62 35.83 5.51 -12.05
C MET A 62 35.25 6.89 -12.37
N PHE A 63 36.16 7.81 -12.80
CA PHE A 63 35.79 9.13 -13.32
C PHE A 63 36.43 9.40 -14.65
N GLN A 64 35.82 10.25 -15.46
CA GLN A 64 36.36 10.64 -16.76
C GLN A 64 35.95 12.06 -17.13
N PHE A 65 36.94 12.87 -17.55
CA PHE A 65 36.77 14.13 -18.26
C PHE A 65 37.21 13.99 -19.72
N LYS A 66 36.40 14.44 -20.65
CA LYS A 66 36.67 14.38 -22.09
C LYS A 66 36.84 15.77 -22.68
N LYS A 67 37.63 15.91 -23.76
CA LYS A 67 37.84 17.15 -24.50
C LYS A 67 38.44 18.29 -23.65
N LEU A 68 39.43 17.93 -22.86
CA LEU A 68 40.16 18.90 -22.05
C LEU A 68 41.23 19.59 -22.89
N PRO A 69 41.44 20.92 -22.80
CA PRO A 69 42.63 21.60 -23.31
C PRO A 69 43.89 21.09 -22.61
N ALA A 70 45.00 21.06 -23.35
CA ALA A 70 46.32 20.75 -22.75
C ALA A 70 46.66 21.87 -21.75
N GLY A 71 47.22 21.51 -20.59
CA GLY A 71 47.54 22.48 -19.57
C GLY A 71 47.67 21.84 -18.18
N THR A 72 47.97 22.69 -17.20
CA THR A 72 48.04 22.31 -15.80
C THR A 72 46.71 22.59 -15.12
N TYR A 73 46.20 21.57 -14.44
CA TYR A 73 44.93 21.62 -13.71
C TYR A 73 45.16 21.17 -12.25
N THR A 74 44.32 21.64 -11.34
CA THR A 74 44.24 21.08 -10.01
C THR A 74 43.08 20.08 -9.96
N LEU A 75 43.40 18.80 -9.78
CA LEU A 75 42.41 17.75 -9.50
C LEU A 75 42.08 17.80 -8.04
N GLN A 76 40.80 18.02 -7.72
CA GLN A 76 40.28 17.97 -6.36
C GLN A 76 39.16 16.94 -6.26
N ILE A 77 39.28 16.02 -5.28
CA ILE A 77 38.29 14.96 -5.04
C ILE A 77 37.81 15.07 -3.62
N SER A 78 36.50 15.12 -3.45
CA SER A 78 35.83 15.15 -2.16
C SER A 78 34.78 14.06 -2.06
N TYR A 79 34.73 13.44 -0.88
CA TYR A 79 33.76 12.42 -0.53
C TYR A 79 33.45 12.55 0.97
N VAL A 80 32.17 12.33 1.33
CA VAL A 80 31.71 12.50 2.72
C VAL A 80 32.43 11.50 3.62
N GLY A 81 33.04 11.99 4.71
CA GLY A 81 33.82 11.17 5.63
C GLY A 81 35.29 10.97 5.25
N TYR A 82 35.77 11.60 4.15
CA TYR A 82 37.16 11.47 3.69
C TYR A 82 37.86 12.83 3.60
N LYS A 83 39.18 12.82 3.83
CA LYS A 83 40.03 14.00 3.57
C LYS A 83 40.00 14.35 2.10
N THR A 84 39.70 15.63 1.81
CA THR A 84 39.71 16.11 0.43
C THR A 84 41.10 15.92 -0.19
N TYR A 85 41.15 15.20 -1.31
CA TYR A 85 42.38 15.03 -2.09
C TYR A 85 42.60 16.18 -3.05
N LYS A 86 43.82 16.69 -3.17
CA LYS A 86 44.19 17.72 -4.14
C LYS A 86 45.56 17.41 -4.73
N GLU A 87 45.65 17.44 -6.04
CA GLU A 87 46.88 17.23 -6.81
C GLU A 87 46.92 18.08 -8.07
N ALA A 88 48.08 18.57 -8.43
CA ALA A 88 48.29 19.24 -9.74
C ALA A 88 48.50 18.17 -10.81
N VAL A 89 47.67 18.18 -11.85
CA VAL A 89 47.72 17.24 -12.96
C VAL A 89 47.98 17.94 -14.25
N VAL A 90 49.02 17.51 -14.98
CA VAL A 90 49.32 18.03 -16.30
C VAL A 90 48.65 17.17 -17.36
N ILE A 91 47.76 17.79 -18.16
CA ILE A 91 47.10 17.16 -19.29
C ILE A 91 48.02 17.33 -20.53
N PRO A 92 48.47 16.22 -21.15
CA PRO A 92 49.36 16.28 -22.27
C PRO A 92 48.63 16.83 -23.52
N SER A 93 49.42 17.28 -24.51
CA SER A 93 48.86 17.82 -25.77
C SER A 93 48.18 16.77 -26.64
N SER A 94 48.37 15.46 -26.35
CA SER A 94 47.69 14.36 -27.04
C SER A 94 47.59 13.13 -26.10
N GLY A 95 46.53 12.36 -26.22
CA GLY A 95 46.33 11.08 -25.52
C GLY A 95 45.52 11.14 -24.23
N GLU A 96 45.56 10.06 -23.46
CA GLU A 96 44.85 9.92 -22.18
C GLU A 96 45.82 10.03 -20.99
N LYS A 97 45.41 10.79 -19.96
CA LYS A 97 46.09 10.82 -18.65
C LYS A 97 45.26 10.01 -17.66
N LYS A 98 45.88 9.04 -16.98
CA LYS A 98 45.23 8.25 -15.91
C LYS A 98 45.79 8.67 -14.57
N VAL A 99 44.89 8.90 -13.61
CA VAL A 99 45.24 9.30 -12.21
C VAL A 99 44.35 8.48 -11.26
N ASN A 100 44.94 7.50 -10.60
CA ASN A 100 44.27 6.71 -9.61
C ASN A 100 44.49 7.33 -8.22
N VAL A 101 43.44 7.53 -7.46
CA VAL A 101 43.48 8.24 -6.18
C VAL A 101 42.96 7.34 -5.08
N THR A 102 43.73 7.26 -4.00
CA THR A 102 43.29 6.54 -2.79
C THR A 102 42.97 7.58 -1.71
N MET A 103 41.71 7.60 -1.26
CA MET A 103 41.26 8.56 -0.25
C MET A 103 41.36 7.96 1.16
N ARG A 104 41.66 8.81 2.13
CA ARG A 104 41.80 8.46 3.53
C ARG A 104 40.58 8.98 4.30
N GLU A 105 39.98 8.13 5.14
CA GLU A 105 38.92 8.55 6.07
C GLU A 105 39.38 9.68 6.96
N ASP A 106 38.52 10.68 7.16
CA ASP A 106 38.78 11.77 8.11
C ASP A 106 38.07 11.45 9.44
N VAL A 107 38.86 11.03 10.43
CA VAL A 107 38.37 10.67 11.79
C VAL A 107 38.09 11.89 12.67
N ASN A 108 38.46 13.09 12.23
CA ASN A 108 38.18 14.33 12.96
C ASN A 108 36.81 14.86 12.50
N LEU A 109 35.82 14.85 13.39
CA LEU A 109 34.55 15.58 13.25
C LEU A 109 34.90 17.08 13.09
N LEU A 110 34.85 17.56 11.86
CA LEU A 110 35.07 18.95 11.53
C LEU A 110 33.85 19.78 11.84
N ASP A 111 34.08 20.95 12.42
CA ASP A 111 33.17 22.07 12.48
C ASP A 111 32.57 22.34 11.07
N GLU A 112 31.29 22.67 11.07
CA GLU A 112 30.45 22.92 9.94
C GLU A 112 31.05 23.93 8.94
N VAL A 113 31.72 23.45 7.90
CA VAL A 113 32.04 24.28 6.75
C VAL A 113 30.79 24.24 5.84
N SER A 114 29.98 25.27 5.92
CA SER A 114 28.82 25.42 5.03
C SER A 114 29.33 25.70 3.60
N VAL A 115 29.51 24.63 2.84
CA VAL A 115 29.57 24.73 1.37
C VAL A 115 28.12 24.87 0.88
N ASN A 116 27.72 26.09 0.48
CA ASN A 116 26.43 26.38 -0.13
C ASN A 116 26.26 25.76 -1.53
N ALA A 117 26.61 24.51 -1.72
CA ALA A 117 26.13 23.71 -2.85
C ALA A 117 24.78 23.10 -2.40
N ARG A 118 23.66 23.69 -2.80
CA ARG A 118 22.32 23.15 -2.53
C ARG A 118 22.28 21.70 -3.01
N ALA A 119 22.13 20.77 -2.11
CA ALA A 119 21.89 19.39 -2.44
C ALA A 119 20.63 19.31 -3.36
N THR A 120 20.76 18.67 -4.49
CA THR A 120 19.60 18.45 -5.39
C THR A 120 18.53 17.72 -4.59
N ARG A 121 17.34 18.29 -4.43
CA ARG A 121 16.28 17.76 -3.56
C ARG A 121 15.66 16.50 -4.13
N ALA A 122 15.44 16.47 -5.42
CA ALA A 122 14.91 15.34 -6.13
C ALA A 122 15.49 15.25 -7.53
N GLU A 123 15.73 14.05 -8.01
CA GLU A 123 16.27 13.77 -9.34
C GLU A 123 15.52 12.59 -9.96
N GLN A 124 15.15 12.74 -11.24
CA GLN A 124 14.58 11.64 -11.99
C GLN A 124 15.70 10.76 -12.57
N LYS A 125 15.74 9.49 -12.17
CA LYS A 125 16.64 8.47 -12.70
C LYS A 125 15.85 7.41 -13.48
N GLY A 126 15.76 7.58 -14.81
CA GLY A 126 14.96 6.65 -15.62
C GLY A 126 13.50 6.61 -15.17
N ASP A 127 13.07 5.50 -14.56
CA ASP A 127 11.70 5.24 -14.06
C ASP A 127 11.48 5.71 -12.64
N SER A 128 12.56 5.96 -11.90
CA SER A 128 12.50 6.29 -10.49
C SER A 128 12.64 7.79 -10.25
N LEU A 129 12.01 8.25 -9.18
CA LEU A 129 12.21 9.57 -8.60
C LEU A 129 13.02 9.40 -7.31
N LEU A 130 14.25 9.87 -7.31
CA LEU A 130 15.15 9.83 -6.16
C LEU A 130 15.07 11.15 -5.39
N TYR A 131 14.66 11.10 -4.14
CA TYR A 131 14.75 12.20 -3.18
C TYR A 131 16.04 12.08 -2.36
N ASN A 132 16.76 13.17 -2.23
CA ASN A 132 17.91 13.25 -1.33
C ASN A 132 17.42 13.51 0.10
N ALA A 133 17.63 12.56 1.00
CA ALA A 133 17.18 12.66 2.40
C ALA A 133 17.80 13.88 3.14
N GLU A 134 19.03 14.27 2.81
CA GLU A 134 19.68 15.41 3.45
C GLU A 134 19.03 16.76 3.12
N ALA A 135 18.25 16.81 2.05
CA ALA A 135 17.48 18.00 1.67
C ALA A 135 16.17 18.17 2.47
N PHE A 136 15.82 17.19 3.31
CA PHE A 136 14.62 17.18 4.15
C PHE A 136 15.03 16.95 5.62
N LYS A 137 15.18 18.03 6.36
CA LYS A 137 15.62 17.96 7.76
C LYS A 137 14.49 17.44 8.66
N VAL A 138 14.81 16.43 9.45
CA VAL A 138 13.96 15.88 10.50
C VAL A 138 14.72 15.83 11.81
N MET A 139 14.01 15.77 12.93
CA MET A 139 14.65 15.70 14.24
C MET A 139 15.45 14.40 14.39
N GLN A 140 16.56 14.44 15.11
CA GLN A 140 17.37 13.27 15.42
C GLN A 140 16.55 12.20 16.17
N GLY A 141 16.53 10.98 15.65
CA GLY A 141 15.72 9.88 16.19
C GLY A 141 14.30 9.83 15.61
N SER A 142 14.00 10.61 14.55
CA SER A 142 12.78 10.44 13.75
C SER A 142 12.86 9.18 12.90
N SER A 143 11.71 8.62 12.56
CA SER A 143 11.57 7.46 11.68
C SER A 143 11.70 7.82 10.19
N ALA A 144 11.78 6.81 9.33
CA ALA A 144 11.65 6.99 7.90
C ALA A 144 10.28 7.57 7.51
N GLU A 145 9.23 7.26 8.26
CA GLU A 145 7.87 7.79 8.08
C GLU A 145 7.84 9.32 8.18
N ASP A 146 8.48 9.89 9.22
CA ASP A 146 8.56 11.36 9.42
C ASP A 146 9.31 12.05 8.27
N LEU A 147 10.33 11.38 7.73
CA LEU A 147 11.08 11.89 6.57
C LEU A 147 10.23 11.85 5.29
N LEU A 148 9.52 10.75 5.05
CA LEU A 148 8.63 10.56 3.89
C LEU A 148 7.49 11.58 3.86
N ALA A 149 6.90 11.89 5.01
CA ALA A 149 5.80 12.85 5.14
C ALA A 149 6.16 14.28 4.65
N LYS A 150 7.46 14.61 4.54
CA LYS A 150 7.95 15.91 4.02
C LYS A 150 8.20 15.93 2.52
N MET A 151 8.18 14.77 1.86
CA MET A 151 8.54 14.67 0.44
C MET A 151 7.35 14.97 -0.46
N PRO A 152 7.53 15.77 -1.55
CA PRO A 152 6.46 16.07 -2.47
C PRO A 152 5.87 14.81 -3.13
N GLY A 153 4.55 14.70 -3.19
CA GLY A 153 3.85 13.58 -3.83
C GLY A 153 3.86 12.28 -3.01
N ILE A 154 4.28 12.35 -1.74
CA ILE A 154 4.12 11.28 -0.76
C ILE A 154 3.12 11.75 0.29
N VAL A 155 2.13 10.91 0.57
CA VAL A 155 1.10 11.13 1.59
C VAL A 155 1.15 9.95 2.55
N VAL A 156 1.26 10.24 3.85
CA VAL A 156 1.28 9.24 4.93
C VAL A 156 0.07 9.52 5.80
N GLU A 157 -0.92 8.64 5.78
CA GLU A 157 -2.18 8.78 6.53
C GLU A 157 -2.72 7.42 6.94
N GLY A 158 -3.23 7.30 8.18
CA GLY A 158 -3.93 6.10 8.64
C GLY A 158 -3.13 4.79 8.55
N GLY A 159 -1.79 4.84 8.61
CA GLY A 159 -0.94 3.66 8.45
C GLY A 159 -0.73 3.22 6.99
N SER A 160 -1.25 3.95 6.01
CA SER A 160 -0.97 3.74 4.60
C SER A 160 -0.07 4.83 4.03
N ILE A 161 0.71 4.48 3.01
CA ILE A 161 1.52 5.42 2.24
C ILE A 161 1.03 5.44 0.81
N GLN A 162 0.79 6.63 0.31
CA GLN A 162 0.59 6.86 -1.12
C GLN A 162 1.80 7.61 -1.68
N ALA A 163 2.29 7.18 -2.81
CA ALA A 163 3.34 7.85 -3.55
C ALA A 163 2.90 8.10 -4.98
N GLN A 164 2.97 9.35 -5.44
CA GLN A 164 2.54 9.75 -6.78
C GLN A 164 1.08 9.37 -7.10
N GLY A 165 0.19 9.37 -6.09
CA GLY A 165 -1.24 9.03 -6.22
C GLY A 165 -1.59 7.55 -6.19
N GLU A 166 -0.61 6.67 -6.02
CA GLU A 166 -0.80 5.23 -5.92
C GLU A 166 -0.35 4.74 -4.54
N GLU A 167 -1.05 3.77 -3.98
CA GLU A 167 -0.67 3.16 -2.72
C GLU A 167 0.65 2.40 -2.85
N VAL A 168 1.58 2.65 -1.93
CA VAL A 168 2.85 1.93 -1.85
C VAL A 168 2.59 0.54 -1.30
N LYS A 169 2.93 -0.47 -2.09
CA LYS A 169 2.72 -1.89 -1.74
C LYS A 169 4.00 -2.58 -1.28
N LYS A 170 5.16 -1.96 -1.50
CA LYS A 170 6.44 -2.58 -1.21
C LYS A 170 7.50 -1.57 -0.77
N VAL A 171 8.28 -1.93 0.25
CA VAL A 171 9.48 -1.18 0.65
C VAL A 171 10.72 -2.06 0.56
N LEU A 172 11.76 -1.50 -0.05
CA LEU A 172 13.09 -2.09 -0.15
C LEU A 172 14.10 -1.27 0.66
N VAL A 173 15.17 -1.90 1.11
CA VAL A 173 16.32 -1.23 1.73
C VAL A 173 17.57 -1.59 0.92
N ASP A 174 18.18 -0.59 0.27
CA ASP A 174 19.27 -0.75 -0.72
C ASP A 174 18.96 -1.79 -1.79
N GLY A 175 17.73 -1.80 -2.30
CA GLY A 175 17.25 -2.74 -3.32
C GLY A 175 16.93 -4.15 -2.84
N LYS A 176 17.08 -4.44 -1.54
CA LYS A 176 16.77 -5.74 -0.94
C LYS A 176 15.44 -5.68 -0.20
N GLU A 177 14.66 -6.74 -0.25
CA GLU A 177 13.39 -6.84 0.47
C GLU A 177 13.63 -6.82 1.99
N PHE A 178 12.85 -6.02 2.70
CA PHE A 178 12.89 -5.89 4.15
C PHE A 178 11.55 -6.37 4.68
N PHE A 179 11.51 -7.45 5.47
CA PHE A 179 10.31 -8.13 5.92
C PHE A 179 9.31 -8.40 4.78
N ASP A 180 9.80 -9.05 3.72
CA ASP A 180 9.04 -9.31 2.49
C ASP A 180 8.52 -8.07 1.76
N GLY A 181 9.08 -6.90 2.05
CA GLY A 181 8.68 -5.61 1.50
C GLY A 181 7.54 -4.94 2.25
N ASP A 182 7.23 -5.40 3.48
CA ASP A 182 6.21 -4.78 4.32
C ASP A 182 6.50 -3.30 4.56
N VAL A 183 5.51 -2.48 4.19
CA VAL A 183 5.62 -1.02 4.20
C VAL A 183 5.71 -0.48 5.62
N ASN A 184 4.80 -0.89 6.50
CA ASN A 184 4.71 -0.39 7.87
C ASN A 184 5.90 -0.80 8.72
N LEU A 185 6.33 -2.07 8.60
CA LEU A 185 7.51 -2.56 9.30
C LEU A 185 8.77 -1.78 8.89
N ALA A 186 8.93 -1.47 7.61
CA ALA A 186 10.10 -0.75 7.13
C ALA A 186 10.12 0.71 7.59
N ILE A 187 9.04 1.46 7.36
CA ILE A 187 9.04 2.92 7.59
C ILE A 187 9.02 3.33 9.06
N LYS A 188 8.35 2.54 9.91
CA LYS A 188 8.24 2.84 11.35
C LYS A 188 9.50 2.43 12.12
N ASN A 189 10.23 1.41 11.64
CA ASN A 189 11.36 0.83 12.36
C ASN A 189 12.75 1.26 11.83
N LEU A 190 12.84 1.95 10.69
CA LEU A 190 14.10 2.46 10.18
C LEU A 190 14.31 3.92 10.61
N PRO A 191 15.44 4.23 11.31
CA PRO A 191 15.76 5.61 11.68
C PRO A 191 16.07 6.46 10.45
N SER A 192 15.56 7.70 10.40
CA SER A 192 15.86 8.65 9.33
C SER A 192 17.35 8.99 9.21
N ASP A 193 18.10 8.90 10.31
CA ASP A 193 19.53 9.23 10.38
C ASP A 193 20.41 8.37 9.47
N ILE A 194 19.99 7.13 9.19
CA ILE A 194 20.72 6.19 8.30
C ILE A 194 20.41 6.39 6.83
N ILE A 195 19.39 7.18 6.48
CA ILE A 195 18.85 7.30 5.13
C ILE A 195 19.64 8.36 4.34
N ALA A 196 20.18 7.98 3.18
CA ALA A 196 20.80 8.87 2.23
C ALA A 196 19.80 9.40 1.20
N GLY A 197 18.85 8.55 0.81
CA GLY A 197 17.85 8.89 -0.19
C GLY A 197 16.64 7.95 -0.18
N ILE A 198 15.58 8.42 -0.78
CA ILE A 198 14.33 7.69 -0.99
C ILE A 198 14.05 7.65 -2.47
N GLU A 199 13.97 6.46 -3.03
CA GLU A 199 13.67 6.24 -4.44
C GLU A 199 12.25 5.70 -4.59
N VAL A 200 11.42 6.35 -5.42
CA VAL A 200 10.03 5.97 -5.69
C VAL A 200 9.91 5.53 -7.13
N PHE A 201 9.40 4.32 -7.36
CA PHE A 201 9.24 3.75 -8.70
C PHE A 201 8.17 2.66 -8.75
N ASP A 202 7.78 2.28 -9.97
CA ASP A 202 6.91 1.15 -10.23
C ASP A 202 7.78 -0.10 -10.40
N LYS A 203 7.83 -0.98 -9.37
CA LYS A 203 8.57 -2.23 -9.42
C LYS A 203 7.80 -3.24 -10.25
N LYS A 204 8.45 -3.72 -11.31
CA LYS A 204 7.93 -4.80 -12.14
C LYS A 204 8.00 -6.13 -11.41
N SER A 205 7.18 -7.10 -11.85
CA SER A 205 7.36 -8.48 -11.43
C SER A 205 8.75 -8.99 -11.83
N GLU A 206 9.24 -10.01 -11.16
CA GLU A 206 10.54 -10.64 -11.47
C GLU A 206 10.60 -11.18 -12.91
N GLN A 207 9.46 -11.61 -13.45
CA GLN A 207 9.34 -12.05 -14.83
C GLN A 207 9.35 -10.88 -15.81
N ALA A 208 8.61 -9.81 -15.52
CA ALA A 208 8.55 -8.60 -16.35
C ALA A 208 9.88 -7.84 -16.35
N GLU A 209 10.62 -7.83 -15.24
CA GLU A 209 11.96 -7.26 -15.17
C GLU A 209 12.95 -8.03 -16.05
N PHE A 210 12.84 -9.36 -16.05
CA PHE A 210 13.70 -10.22 -16.85
C PHE A 210 13.40 -10.15 -18.36
N THR A 211 12.12 -10.17 -18.75
CA THR A 211 11.68 -10.17 -20.16
C THR A 211 11.69 -8.76 -20.75
N GLY A 212 11.52 -7.74 -19.92
CA GLY A 212 11.34 -6.34 -20.29
C GLY A 212 9.91 -5.98 -20.72
N PHE A 213 8.96 -6.92 -20.66
CA PHE A 213 7.56 -6.70 -20.96
C PHE A 213 6.75 -6.52 -19.67
N ASP A 214 5.79 -5.62 -19.70
CA ASP A 214 4.85 -5.38 -18.61
C ASP A 214 3.81 -6.51 -18.60
N ASP A 215 3.71 -7.24 -17.51
CA ASP A 215 2.71 -8.30 -17.30
C ASP A 215 1.52 -7.79 -16.46
N GLY A 216 1.61 -6.51 -16.03
CA GLY A 216 0.61 -5.82 -15.23
C GLY A 216 0.64 -6.11 -13.73
N GLU A 217 1.69 -6.76 -13.27
CA GLU A 217 1.94 -7.02 -11.85
C GLU A 217 2.91 -5.97 -11.24
N GLU A 218 2.99 -4.77 -11.86
CA GLU A 218 3.78 -3.67 -11.31
C GLU A 218 3.17 -3.15 -10.01
N VAL A 219 4.02 -2.88 -9.02
CA VAL A 219 3.61 -2.34 -7.73
C VAL A 219 4.38 -1.09 -7.38
N LYS A 220 3.69 -0.07 -6.83
CA LYS A 220 4.34 1.14 -6.33
C LYS A 220 5.29 0.76 -5.19
N THR A 221 6.56 1.12 -5.34
CA THR A 221 7.64 0.70 -4.44
C THR A 221 8.45 1.91 -3.99
N ILE A 222 8.82 1.90 -2.72
CA ILE A 222 9.80 2.80 -2.13
C ILE A 222 11.08 2.00 -1.86
N ASN A 223 12.23 2.47 -2.34
CA ASN A 223 13.53 1.96 -1.97
C ASN A 223 14.25 2.97 -1.07
N ILE A 224 14.53 2.57 0.16
CA ILE A 224 15.28 3.34 1.14
C ILE A 224 16.77 3.08 0.88
N VAL A 225 17.48 4.10 0.44
CA VAL A 225 18.92 4.04 0.19
C VAL A 225 19.64 4.47 1.45
N THR A 226 20.46 3.58 2.04
CA THR A 226 21.20 3.87 3.26
C THR A 226 22.51 4.62 2.99
N LYS A 227 23.00 5.40 3.97
CA LYS A 227 24.33 6.03 3.94
C LYS A 227 25.42 4.98 3.95
N GLY A 228 26.51 5.20 3.23
CA GLY A 228 27.58 4.23 3.04
C GLY A 228 28.18 3.65 4.33
N GLY A 229 28.28 4.46 5.41
CA GLY A 229 28.77 4.00 6.70
C GLY A 229 27.84 3.04 7.48
N PHE A 230 26.59 2.89 7.06
CA PHE A 230 25.62 1.99 7.70
C PHE A 230 25.43 0.65 6.97
N ARG A 231 26.25 0.39 5.94
CA ARG A 231 26.29 -0.94 5.31
C ARG A 231 27.02 -1.98 6.16
N GLN A 232 27.82 -1.51 7.13
CA GLN A 232 28.51 -2.33 8.12
C GLN A 232 28.29 -1.72 9.50
N GLY A 233 27.74 -2.49 10.45
CA GLY A 233 27.56 -2.04 11.83
C GLY A 233 26.26 -2.53 12.45
N THR A 234 26.07 -2.12 13.68
CA THR A 234 24.85 -2.38 14.46
C THR A 234 24.16 -1.06 14.74
N PHE A 235 22.89 -0.97 14.43
CA PHE A 235 22.07 0.22 14.71
C PHE A 235 20.63 -0.17 15.02
N GLY A 236 19.94 0.72 15.71
CA GLY A 236 18.56 0.50 16.08
C GLY A 236 18.10 1.35 17.24
N GLU A 237 16.93 1.03 17.78
CA GLU A 237 16.34 1.70 18.93
C GLU A 237 15.62 0.69 19.83
N VAL A 238 15.74 0.87 21.13
CA VAL A 238 14.99 0.13 22.13
C VAL A 238 14.31 1.14 23.04
N SER A 239 13.02 0.96 23.30
CA SER A 239 12.26 1.83 24.20
C SER A 239 11.33 1.05 25.09
N ALA A 240 11.13 1.53 26.31
CA ALA A 240 10.15 1.02 27.26
C ALA A 240 9.51 2.17 28.00
N GLY A 241 8.18 2.11 28.15
CA GLY A 241 7.39 3.12 28.86
C GLY A 241 6.29 2.49 29.67
N TYR A 242 5.98 3.12 30.82
CA TYR A 242 4.84 2.77 31.65
C TYR A 242 4.12 4.02 32.13
N GLY A 243 2.82 4.01 32.19
CA GLY A 243 2.00 5.17 32.47
C GLY A 243 0.80 4.91 33.35
N THR A 244 -0.03 5.94 33.50
CA THR A 244 -1.33 5.86 34.15
C THR A 244 -2.28 4.92 33.39
N GLU A 245 -3.36 4.46 34.03
CA GLU A 245 -4.32 3.53 33.45
C GLU A 245 -3.70 2.21 32.95
N ASP A 246 -2.64 1.76 33.64
CA ASP A 246 -1.86 0.57 33.27
C ASP A 246 -1.38 0.55 31.81
N ARG A 247 -1.15 1.75 31.25
CA ARG A 247 -0.65 1.87 29.89
C ARG A 247 0.84 1.55 29.84
N TYR A 248 1.20 0.71 28.90
CA TYR A 248 2.59 0.33 28.67
C TYR A 248 2.95 0.29 27.19
N LYS A 249 4.23 0.49 26.90
CA LYS A 249 4.79 0.43 25.57
C LYS A 249 6.22 -0.06 25.64
N VAL A 250 6.54 -1.14 24.92
CA VAL A 250 7.89 -1.67 24.74
C VAL A 250 8.10 -1.86 23.24
N ASN A 251 9.14 -1.23 22.69
CA ASN A 251 9.53 -1.40 21.29
C ASN A 251 11.03 -1.62 21.19
N GLY A 252 11.44 -2.46 20.27
CA GLY A 252 12.84 -2.68 19.96
C GLY A 252 13.03 -3.02 18.50
N ASN A 253 13.98 -2.35 17.86
CA ASN A 253 14.50 -2.74 16.56
C ASN A 253 16.03 -2.74 16.64
N VAL A 254 16.66 -3.81 16.21
CA VAL A 254 18.12 -3.94 16.17
C VAL A 254 18.52 -4.54 14.84
N ASN A 255 19.40 -3.85 14.14
CA ASN A 255 19.87 -4.21 12.81
C ASN A 255 21.38 -4.48 12.83
N PHE A 256 21.78 -5.64 12.36
CA PHE A 256 23.16 -6.07 12.21
C PHE A 256 23.47 -6.19 10.72
N PHE A 257 24.14 -5.20 10.16
CA PHE A 257 24.52 -5.17 8.75
C PHE A 257 26.01 -5.44 8.60
N ASN A 258 26.34 -6.35 7.70
CA ASN A 258 27.72 -6.67 7.31
C ASN A 258 27.72 -6.95 5.81
N GLU A 259 27.77 -5.89 5.00
CA GLU A 259 27.70 -5.90 3.54
C GLU A 259 26.45 -6.60 3.00
N ASP A 260 26.61 -7.84 2.54
CA ASP A 260 25.50 -8.65 2.01
C ASP A 260 24.66 -9.29 3.10
N ARG A 261 25.28 -9.60 4.26
CA ARG A 261 24.57 -10.17 5.40
C ARG A 261 23.87 -9.08 6.19
N ARG A 262 22.55 -9.20 6.32
CA ARG A 262 21.72 -8.30 7.11
C ARG A 262 20.80 -9.11 7.99
N ILE A 263 20.81 -8.82 9.27
CA ILE A 263 19.93 -9.42 10.26
C ILE A 263 19.19 -8.28 10.93
N SER A 264 17.86 -8.31 10.93
CA SER A 264 17.04 -7.34 11.63
C SER A 264 16.12 -8.06 12.61
N LEU A 265 16.11 -7.59 13.85
CA LEU A 265 15.26 -8.08 14.93
C LEU A 265 14.28 -6.98 15.30
N LEU A 266 13.00 -7.30 15.37
CA LEU A 266 11.94 -6.40 15.81
C LEU A 266 11.19 -7.04 16.99
N GLY A 267 10.81 -6.23 17.96
CA GLY A 267 9.95 -6.64 19.06
C GLY A 267 9.09 -5.48 19.52
N MET A 268 7.82 -5.75 19.79
CA MET A 268 6.90 -4.77 20.36
C MET A 268 5.89 -5.42 21.28
N SER A 269 5.50 -4.66 22.30
CA SER A 269 4.38 -5.00 23.19
C SER A 269 3.78 -3.72 23.73
N ASN A 270 2.49 -3.50 23.55
CA ASN A 270 1.81 -2.29 24.01
C ASN A 270 0.30 -2.49 24.13
N ASN A 271 -0.33 -1.58 24.91
CA ASN A 271 -1.78 -1.42 25.00
C ASN A 271 -2.22 0.04 24.75
N VAL A 272 -1.48 0.74 23.88
CA VAL A 272 -1.69 2.14 23.54
C VAL A 272 -1.98 2.32 22.04
N ASN A 273 -2.67 1.38 21.45
CA ASN A 273 -3.09 1.38 20.05
C ASN A 273 -1.93 1.62 19.06
N GLN A 274 -0.72 1.11 19.35
CA GLN A 274 0.39 1.16 18.40
C GLN A 274 0.50 -0.14 17.63
N GLN A 275 0.46 -0.05 16.30
CA GLN A 275 0.53 -1.17 15.39
C GLN A 275 1.79 -1.10 14.54
N ASN A 276 2.45 -2.25 14.35
CA ASN A 276 3.62 -2.41 13.48
C ASN A 276 3.43 -3.52 12.44
N PHE A 277 2.21 -3.90 12.13
CA PHE A 277 1.90 -4.90 11.11
C PHE A 277 0.95 -4.33 10.06
N SER A 278 0.95 -4.92 8.87
CA SER A 278 0.11 -4.48 7.76
C SER A 278 -1.24 -5.21 7.73
N GLN A 279 -2.16 -4.69 6.93
CA GLN A 279 -3.44 -5.33 6.65
C GLN A 279 -3.27 -6.73 6.02
N GLU A 280 -2.19 -6.94 5.28
CA GLU A 280 -1.87 -8.21 4.64
C GLU A 280 -1.52 -9.31 5.67
N ASP A 281 -1.07 -8.93 6.86
CA ASP A 281 -0.83 -9.85 7.98
C ASP A 281 -2.12 -10.45 8.55
N LEU A 282 -3.25 -9.81 8.29
CA LEU A 282 -4.57 -10.17 8.81
C LEU A 282 -5.45 -10.87 7.75
N ALA A 283 -4.99 -10.98 6.52
CA ALA A 283 -5.80 -11.44 5.39
C ALA A 283 -6.16 -12.95 5.42
N GLY A 284 -5.57 -13.73 6.30
CA GLY A 284 -5.81 -15.18 6.38
C GLY A 284 -7.22 -15.54 6.84
N VAL A 285 -7.80 -14.79 7.78
CA VAL A 285 -9.12 -15.06 8.39
C VAL A 285 -10.26 -14.40 7.60
N ILE A 286 -9.97 -13.35 6.85
CA ILE A 286 -10.98 -12.49 6.24
C ILE A 286 -11.44 -13.01 4.88
N SER A 287 -10.69 -13.92 4.26
CA SER A 287 -10.99 -14.41 2.90
C SER A 287 -12.23 -15.30 2.80
N SER A 288 -12.79 -15.74 3.91
CA SER A 288 -13.95 -16.64 3.93
C SER A 288 -15.32 -15.94 3.90
N GLY A 289 -15.37 -14.62 4.09
CA GLY A 289 -16.63 -13.86 4.12
C GLY A 289 -16.75 -12.70 3.14
N ALA A 290 -15.64 -12.19 2.60
CA ALA A 290 -15.66 -10.98 1.78
C ALA A 290 -14.50 -10.92 0.79
N SER A 291 -14.38 -11.87 -0.13
CA SER A 291 -13.43 -11.75 -1.24
C SER A 291 -13.95 -10.88 -2.39
N GLY A 292 -14.71 -9.86 -2.09
CA GLY A 292 -14.90 -8.72 -2.99
C GLY A 292 -13.76 -7.74 -2.77
N LYS A 293 -12.66 -7.85 -3.52
CA LYS A 293 -11.70 -6.75 -3.64
C LYS A 293 -12.44 -5.55 -4.23
N ARG A 294 -13.04 -4.73 -3.40
CA ARG A 294 -13.50 -3.38 -3.78
C ARG A 294 -12.28 -2.50 -4.03
N ARG A 295 -11.74 -2.62 -5.20
CA ARG A 295 -10.78 -1.70 -5.78
C ARG A 295 -11.60 -0.68 -6.60
N GLY A 296 -11.92 0.42 -6.00
CA GLY A 296 -12.64 1.52 -6.65
C GLY A 296 -13.48 2.25 -5.62
N GLY A 297 -13.18 3.52 -5.43
CA GLY A 297 -13.74 4.42 -4.45
C GLY A 297 -15.24 4.28 -4.28
N GLY A 298 -15.65 4.26 -3.04
CA GLY A 298 -17.02 4.18 -2.58
C GLY A 298 -17.04 3.29 -1.34
N ARG A 299 -16.97 3.91 -0.19
CA ARG A 299 -17.32 3.29 1.10
C ARG A 299 -18.85 3.07 1.13
N ASN A 300 -19.38 2.29 0.22
CA ASN A 300 -20.75 1.86 0.23
C ASN A 300 -20.78 0.34 0.21
N GLY A 301 -20.94 -0.23 1.34
CA GLY A 301 -21.24 -1.62 1.51
C GLY A 301 -22.13 -1.75 2.70
N GLY A 302 -23.36 -2.16 2.47
CA GLY A 302 -24.19 -2.66 3.53
C GLY A 302 -23.35 -3.60 4.41
N ARG A 303 -23.22 -3.28 5.67
CA ARG A 303 -22.72 -4.18 6.70
C ARG A 303 -23.77 -5.29 6.91
N GLY A 304 -23.86 -6.16 5.93
CA GLY A 304 -24.49 -7.46 6.14
C GLY A 304 -23.42 -8.39 6.68
N GLY A 305 -23.54 -8.81 7.89
CA GLY A 305 -22.64 -9.71 8.57
C GLY A 305 -21.82 -9.03 9.67
N ALA A 306 -22.45 -8.85 10.84
CA ALA A 306 -21.83 -8.26 12.03
C ALA A 306 -20.59 -8.99 12.54
N PHE A 307 -20.23 -10.16 11.97
CA PHE A 307 -19.13 -11.01 12.45
C PHE A 307 -18.29 -11.67 11.37
N GLY A 308 -18.43 -11.27 10.12
CA GLY A 308 -17.40 -11.51 9.11
C GLY A 308 -16.34 -10.41 9.22
N GLY A 309 -15.33 -10.58 10.08
CA GLY A 309 -14.32 -9.57 10.36
C GLY A 309 -13.72 -8.97 9.08
N ASN A 310 -13.94 -7.68 8.86
CA ASN A 310 -13.23 -6.93 7.84
C ASN A 310 -11.78 -6.74 8.29
N ALA A 311 -10.81 -6.75 7.35
CA ALA A 311 -9.42 -6.44 7.67
C ALA A 311 -9.25 -5.11 8.40
N SER A 312 -10.17 -4.16 8.19
CA SER A 312 -10.23 -2.89 8.91
C SER A 312 -10.51 -3.05 10.41
N ASP A 313 -11.24 -4.07 10.83
CA ASP A 313 -11.61 -4.29 12.22
C ASP A 313 -10.42 -4.74 13.08
N PHE A 314 -9.37 -5.25 12.43
CA PHE A 314 -8.10 -5.60 13.06
C PHE A 314 -7.05 -4.49 12.97
N MET A 315 -7.33 -3.40 12.25
CA MET A 315 -6.42 -2.27 12.07
C MET A 315 -6.60 -1.24 13.16
N VAL A 316 -5.53 -0.95 13.88
CA VAL A 316 -5.52 0.06 14.94
C VAL A 316 -5.64 1.46 14.36
N GLY A 317 -6.59 2.25 14.88
CA GLY A 317 -6.61 3.70 14.71
C GLY A 317 -7.48 4.27 13.60
N SER A 318 -8.17 3.46 12.78
CA SER A 318 -9.06 3.99 11.73
C SER A 318 -10.55 3.85 12.03
N THR A 319 -10.94 3.01 13.00
CA THR A 319 -12.34 2.65 13.26
C THR A 319 -12.75 2.72 14.74
N GLY A 320 -11.87 3.20 15.61
CA GLY A 320 -12.10 3.18 17.06
C GLY A 320 -11.62 1.87 17.71
N GLY A 321 -11.97 1.67 18.98
CA GLY A 321 -11.55 0.52 19.77
C GLY A 321 -10.24 0.71 20.54
N VAL A 322 -10.02 -0.19 21.50
CA VAL A 322 -8.79 -0.26 22.30
C VAL A 322 -8.09 -1.58 22.02
N THR A 323 -6.85 -1.50 21.53
CA THR A 323 -6.09 -2.68 21.13
C THR A 323 -4.81 -2.82 21.95
N SER A 324 -4.57 -4.01 22.48
CA SER A 324 -3.23 -4.43 22.88
C SER A 324 -2.58 -5.25 21.77
N SER A 325 -1.28 -5.03 21.57
CA SER A 325 -0.54 -5.66 20.46
C SER A 325 0.82 -6.16 20.92
N ASN A 326 1.16 -7.39 20.53
CA ASN A 326 2.45 -8.01 20.74
C ASN A 326 3.00 -8.44 19.37
N GLY A 327 4.28 -8.22 19.11
CA GLY A 327 4.90 -8.59 17.85
C GLY A 327 6.37 -8.95 18.00
N LEU A 328 6.80 -9.92 17.21
CA LEU A 328 8.20 -10.33 17.08
C LEU A 328 8.52 -10.56 15.61
N GLY A 329 9.59 -9.95 15.12
CA GLY A 329 10.02 -10.08 13.73
C GLY A 329 11.50 -10.40 13.62
N ILE A 330 11.86 -11.29 12.70
CA ILE A 330 13.24 -11.61 12.33
C ILE A 330 13.34 -11.55 10.81
N ASN A 331 14.28 -10.77 10.30
CA ASN A 331 14.57 -10.70 8.87
C ASN A 331 16.06 -11.01 8.63
N TYR A 332 16.32 -11.88 7.67
CA TYR A 332 17.66 -12.32 7.28
C TYR A 332 17.84 -12.16 5.77
N VAL A 333 18.91 -11.50 5.35
CA VAL A 333 19.32 -11.37 3.95
C VAL A 333 20.80 -11.66 3.87
N ASP A 334 21.23 -12.55 2.95
CA ASP A 334 22.64 -12.86 2.75
C ASP A 334 22.90 -13.35 1.32
N GLN A 335 24.17 -13.34 0.93
CA GLN A 335 24.66 -13.97 -0.28
C GLN A 335 25.59 -15.12 0.10
N TRP A 336 25.17 -16.37 -0.20
CA TRP A 336 25.97 -17.56 0.09
C TRP A 336 26.83 -17.92 -1.13
N GLY A 337 28.09 -17.51 -1.07
CA GLY A 337 29.01 -17.63 -2.21
C GLY A 337 28.55 -16.75 -3.38
N GLU A 338 28.94 -17.12 -4.61
CA GLU A 338 28.63 -16.33 -5.82
C GLU A 338 27.26 -16.66 -6.44
N LYS A 339 26.62 -17.76 -6.03
CA LYS A 339 25.46 -18.32 -6.75
C LYS A 339 24.15 -18.20 -6.03
N TRP A 340 24.15 -18.06 -4.71
CA TRP A 340 22.93 -18.04 -3.92
C TRP A 340 22.69 -16.68 -3.28
N LYS A 341 21.50 -16.14 -3.46
CA LYS A 341 21.00 -15.05 -2.63
C LYS A 341 19.82 -15.58 -1.83
N VAL A 342 19.86 -15.35 -0.53
CA VAL A 342 18.87 -15.85 0.42
C VAL A 342 18.27 -14.69 1.15
N THR A 343 16.94 -14.63 1.14
CA THR A 343 16.16 -13.70 1.98
C THR A 343 15.15 -14.53 2.74
N GLY A 344 15.05 -14.33 4.05
CA GLY A 344 14.06 -14.99 4.88
C GLY A 344 13.52 -14.06 5.93
N SER A 345 12.24 -14.14 6.21
CA SER A 345 11.61 -13.42 7.31
C SER A 345 10.62 -14.30 8.05
N TYR A 346 10.56 -14.11 9.34
CA TYR A 346 9.53 -14.61 10.21
C TYR A 346 8.92 -13.45 10.96
N PHE A 347 7.61 -13.42 11.05
CA PHE A 347 6.88 -12.44 11.82
C PHE A 347 5.76 -13.12 12.62
N PHE A 348 5.70 -12.79 13.89
CA PHE A 348 4.62 -13.14 14.79
C PHE A 348 3.94 -11.88 15.26
N ASN A 349 2.60 -11.87 15.26
CA ASN A 349 1.83 -10.85 15.94
C ASN A 349 0.64 -11.45 16.67
N GLN A 350 0.32 -10.83 17.80
CA GLN A 350 -0.89 -11.05 18.57
C GLN A 350 -1.57 -9.71 18.78
N SER A 351 -2.87 -9.66 18.57
CA SER A 351 -3.70 -8.50 18.92
C SER A 351 -4.91 -8.94 19.73
N ASP A 352 -5.30 -8.08 20.67
CA ASP A 352 -6.54 -8.20 21.44
C ASP A 352 -7.23 -6.86 21.34
N ASN A 353 -8.36 -6.81 20.63
CA ASN A 353 -9.11 -5.60 20.34
C ASN A 353 -10.47 -5.64 21.00
N LEU A 354 -10.86 -4.56 21.67
CA LEU A 354 -12.20 -4.31 22.17
C LEU A 354 -12.79 -3.08 21.48
N THR A 355 -13.82 -3.30 20.68
CA THR A 355 -14.56 -2.23 20.00
C THR A 355 -15.98 -2.19 20.57
N GLN A 356 -16.38 -1.01 21.03
CA GLN A 356 -17.75 -0.66 21.39
C GLN A 356 -18.20 0.44 20.42
N GLN A 357 -19.29 0.22 19.71
CA GLN A 357 -19.74 1.09 18.64
C GLN A 357 -21.21 1.34 18.77
N GLN A 358 -21.61 2.61 18.60
CA GLN A 358 -22.99 3.05 18.45
C GLN A 358 -23.18 3.57 17.03
N THR A 359 -24.22 3.09 16.35
CA THR A 359 -24.59 3.51 15.00
C THR A 359 -26.01 4.06 15.05
N GLU A 360 -26.17 5.29 14.56
CA GLU A 360 -27.47 5.91 14.31
C GLU A 360 -27.64 6.01 12.79
N ARG A 361 -28.78 5.51 12.27
CA ARG A 361 -29.10 5.51 10.85
C ARG A 361 -30.39 6.23 10.58
N GLU A 362 -30.37 7.11 9.59
CA GLU A 362 -31.54 7.75 9.03
C GLU A 362 -31.74 7.31 7.58
N TYR A 363 -32.98 6.99 7.21
CA TYR A 363 -33.32 6.55 5.86
C TYR A 363 -33.82 7.73 5.03
N PHE A 364 -33.31 7.85 3.79
CA PHE A 364 -33.77 8.88 2.82
C PHE A 364 -35.01 8.44 2.05
N ASP A 365 -35.44 7.21 2.18
CA ASP A 365 -36.53 6.66 1.39
C ASP A 365 -37.87 7.27 1.80
N SER A 366 -38.53 7.92 0.83
CA SER A 366 -39.88 8.47 1.03
C SER A 366 -40.96 7.40 1.27
N SER A 367 -40.66 6.11 1.05
CA SER A 367 -41.53 4.99 1.33
C SER A 367 -41.49 4.57 2.81
N LEU A 368 -40.49 5.03 3.56
CA LEU A 368 -40.28 4.75 4.98
C LEU A 368 -40.17 6.07 5.80
N PRO A 369 -41.14 6.98 5.70
CA PRO A 369 -41.01 8.28 6.36
C PRO A 369 -40.98 8.14 7.88
N GLY A 370 -39.92 8.70 8.51
CA GLY A 370 -39.73 8.67 9.96
C GLY A 370 -39.18 7.37 10.51
N MET A 371 -38.67 6.51 9.68
CA MET A 371 -37.93 5.33 10.14
C MET A 371 -36.49 5.69 10.47
N THR A 372 -36.05 5.30 11.68
CA THR A 372 -34.64 5.39 12.12
C THR A 372 -34.20 4.06 12.71
N TYR A 373 -32.88 3.79 12.65
CA TYR A 373 -32.29 2.61 13.25
C TYR A 373 -31.13 3.00 14.16
N SER A 374 -31.15 2.48 15.37
CA SER A 374 -30.07 2.64 16.35
C SER A 374 -29.48 1.27 16.65
N GLU A 375 -28.14 1.17 16.66
CA GLU A 375 -27.42 -0.06 16.94
C GLU A 375 -26.30 0.17 17.94
N TYR A 376 -26.26 -0.68 18.96
CA TYR A 376 -25.09 -0.83 19.82
C TYR A 376 -24.39 -2.15 19.52
N GLN A 377 -23.10 -2.09 19.23
CA GLN A 377 -22.27 -3.26 18.99
C GLN A 377 -21.07 -3.25 19.94
N GLU A 378 -20.88 -4.37 20.64
CA GLU A 378 -19.63 -4.68 21.34
C GLU A 378 -18.96 -5.87 20.70
N SER A 379 -17.67 -5.75 20.38
CA SER A 379 -16.88 -6.83 19.77
C SER A 379 -15.51 -6.93 20.45
N SER A 380 -15.18 -8.09 20.94
CA SER A 380 -13.85 -8.45 21.42
C SER A 380 -13.24 -9.48 20.48
N MET A 381 -12.03 -9.20 19.98
CA MET A 381 -11.33 -10.08 19.05
C MET A 381 -9.90 -10.31 19.49
N LYS A 382 -9.51 -11.59 19.60
CA LYS A 382 -8.13 -12.02 19.81
C LYS A 382 -7.61 -12.68 18.55
N ASN A 383 -6.45 -12.26 18.08
CA ASN A 383 -5.86 -12.79 16.88
C ASN A 383 -4.39 -13.14 17.11
N TRP A 384 -3.96 -14.32 16.65
CA TRP A 384 -2.57 -14.77 16.60
C TRP A 384 -2.22 -15.07 15.16
N ASN A 385 -1.09 -14.54 14.69
CA ASN A 385 -0.64 -14.73 13.32
C ASN A 385 0.86 -15.05 13.29
N HIS A 386 1.23 -16.10 12.53
CA HIS A 386 2.60 -16.48 12.23
C HIS A 386 2.81 -16.43 10.73
N ARG A 387 3.83 -15.71 10.26
CA ARG A 387 4.16 -15.58 8.85
C ARG A 387 5.63 -15.92 8.61
N PHE A 388 5.88 -16.81 7.64
CA PHE A 388 7.19 -17.22 7.18
C PHE A 388 7.30 -16.94 5.69
N ASN A 389 8.32 -16.22 5.28
CA ASN A 389 8.62 -15.96 3.89
C ASN A 389 10.09 -16.28 3.64
N VAL A 390 10.37 -16.99 2.56
CA VAL A 390 11.73 -17.30 2.11
C VAL A 390 11.82 -17.01 0.62
N LYS A 391 12.92 -16.43 0.18
CA LYS A 391 13.25 -16.21 -1.24
C LYS A 391 14.66 -16.69 -1.48
N LEU A 392 14.79 -17.65 -2.38
CA LEU A 392 16.05 -18.25 -2.80
C LEU A 392 16.28 -17.93 -4.26
N ASP A 393 17.30 -17.14 -4.57
CA ASP A 393 17.75 -16.91 -5.94
C ASP A 393 19.02 -17.73 -6.19
N TYR A 394 18.96 -18.64 -7.16
CA TYR A 394 20.07 -19.51 -7.55
C TYR A 394 20.53 -19.20 -8.96
N GLN A 395 21.78 -18.78 -9.10
CA GLN A 395 22.41 -18.54 -10.39
C GLN A 395 23.04 -19.86 -10.90
N ILE A 396 22.33 -20.60 -11.75
CA ILE A 396 22.79 -21.86 -12.32
C ILE A 396 24.00 -21.62 -13.22
N SER A 397 23.88 -20.59 -14.07
CA SER A 397 24.94 -20.12 -14.95
C SER A 397 24.78 -18.63 -15.23
N ASN A 398 25.72 -17.98 -15.90
CA ASN A 398 25.63 -16.57 -16.29
C ASN A 398 24.37 -16.21 -17.12
N ARG A 399 23.65 -17.22 -17.63
CA ARG A 399 22.45 -17.05 -18.48
C ARG A 399 21.18 -17.65 -17.89
N THR A 400 21.30 -18.50 -16.88
CA THR A 400 20.18 -19.26 -16.33
C THR A 400 20.12 -19.02 -14.84
N SER A 401 18.98 -18.58 -14.36
CA SER A 401 18.70 -18.43 -12.93
C SER A 401 17.37 -19.10 -12.57
N LEU A 402 17.31 -19.58 -11.34
CA LEU A 402 16.13 -20.16 -10.71
C LEU A 402 15.83 -19.37 -9.46
N GLN A 403 14.59 -18.96 -9.28
CA GLN A 403 14.11 -18.37 -8.05
C GLN A 403 13.03 -19.26 -7.45
N PHE A 404 13.10 -19.48 -6.15
CA PHE A 404 12.08 -20.22 -5.39
C PHE A 404 11.65 -19.39 -4.19
N ARG A 405 10.34 -19.17 -4.03
CA ARG A 405 9.77 -18.35 -2.98
C ARG A 405 8.61 -19.08 -2.29
N PRO A 406 8.88 -19.90 -1.26
CA PRO A 406 7.84 -20.44 -0.39
C PRO A 406 7.35 -19.38 0.61
N THR A 407 6.05 -19.39 0.86
CA THR A 407 5.36 -18.57 1.86
C THR A 407 4.45 -19.44 2.71
N LEU A 408 4.38 -19.15 4.00
CA LEU A 408 3.56 -19.91 4.94
C LEU A 408 2.99 -18.94 5.98
N SER A 409 1.68 -18.98 6.22
CA SER A 409 1.07 -18.27 7.33
C SER A 409 0.06 -19.16 8.06
N PHE A 410 0.00 -18.99 9.37
CA PHE A 410 -1.00 -19.57 10.26
C PHE A 410 -1.66 -18.46 11.04
N GLN A 411 -2.97 -18.54 11.18
CA GLN A 411 -3.74 -17.57 11.93
C GLN A 411 -4.82 -18.29 12.74
N ASN A 412 -4.99 -17.85 13.99
CA ASN A 412 -6.08 -18.23 14.85
C ASN A 412 -6.80 -16.96 15.32
N ASN A 413 -8.11 -17.00 15.36
CA ASN A 413 -8.94 -15.85 15.75
C ASN A 413 -10.09 -16.33 16.64
N ASP A 414 -10.18 -15.72 17.85
CA ASP A 414 -11.32 -15.86 18.75
C ASP A 414 -12.10 -14.55 18.79
N SER A 415 -13.39 -14.61 18.67
CA SER A 415 -14.28 -13.45 18.66
C SER A 415 -15.49 -13.62 19.57
N HIS A 416 -15.85 -12.55 20.28
CA HIS A 416 -17.07 -12.41 21.04
C HIS A 416 -17.78 -11.16 20.57
N GLY A 417 -19.08 -11.23 20.36
CA GLY A 417 -19.85 -10.09 19.89
C GLY A 417 -21.24 -10.03 20.54
N LEU A 418 -21.66 -8.81 20.81
CA LEU A 418 -23.02 -8.47 21.20
C LEU A 418 -23.50 -7.36 20.28
N LEU A 419 -24.66 -7.53 19.66
CA LEU A 419 -25.32 -6.54 18.82
C LEU A 419 -26.72 -6.33 19.36
N GLN A 420 -27.10 -5.08 19.62
CA GLN A 420 -28.45 -4.68 20.00
C GLN A 420 -28.92 -3.62 18.99
N GLY A 421 -29.98 -3.92 18.27
CA GLY A 421 -30.53 -3.08 17.22
C GLY A 421 -31.97 -2.67 17.57
N LEU A 422 -32.33 -1.41 17.28
CA LEU A 422 -33.64 -0.85 17.50
C LEU A 422 -34.12 -0.10 16.26
N ASN A 423 -35.18 -0.54 15.64
CA ASN A 423 -35.91 0.21 14.64
C ASN A 423 -37.00 1.06 15.29
N LEU A 424 -37.03 2.33 14.96
CA LEU A 424 -38.11 3.25 15.35
C LEU A 424 -38.88 3.71 14.11
N LEU A 425 -40.19 3.64 14.19
CA LEU A 425 -41.09 4.23 13.17
C LEU A 425 -41.84 5.41 13.80
N ASN A 426 -41.61 6.64 13.32
CA ASN A 426 -42.16 7.86 13.91
C ASN A 426 -41.90 8.02 15.41
N GLY A 427 -40.72 7.57 15.88
CA GLY A 427 -40.29 7.64 17.26
C GLY A 427 -40.88 6.56 18.19
N MET A 428 -41.61 5.59 17.66
CA MET A 428 -42.14 4.43 18.41
C MET A 428 -41.34 3.19 18.04
N SER A 429 -41.03 2.30 19.01
CA SER A 429 -40.36 1.05 18.77
C SER A 429 -41.18 0.15 17.81
N ASP A 430 -40.58 -0.23 16.68
CA ASP A 430 -41.19 -1.13 15.71
C ASP A 430 -40.61 -2.55 15.90
N ASN A 431 -39.28 -2.62 16.11
CA ASN A 431 -38.55 -3.87 16.27
C ASN A 431 -37.29 -3.68 17.10
N GLU A 432 -36.99 -4.61 18.01
CA GLU A 432 -35.80 -4.65 18.84
C GLU A 432 -35.12 -6.00 18.70
N THR A 433 -33.83 -6.01 18.40
CA THR A 433 -33.04 -7.25 18.23
C THR A 433 -31.86 -7.29 19.19
N GLU A 434 -31.55 -8.49 19.68
CA GLU A 434 -30.32 -8.78 20.39
C GLU A 434 -29.68 -10.02 19.79
N THR A 435 -28.40 -9.92 19.44
CA THR A 435 -27.63 -11.03 18.86
C THR A 435 -26.32 -11.17 19.62
N ALA A 436 -26.10 -12.30 20.27
CA ALA A 436 -24.83 -12.68 20.87
C ALA A 436 -24.12 -13.73 20.03
N THR A 437 -22.82 -13.55 19.80
CA THR A 437 -22.01 -14.47 18.99
C THR A 437 -20.71 -14.84 19.67
N LEU A 438 -20.31 -16.10 19.47
CA LEU A 438 -19.00 -16.65 19.81
C LEU A 438 -18.41 -17.27 18.55
N GLY A 439 -17.20 -16.85 18.16
CA GLY A 439 -16.54 -17.37 16.96
C GLY A 439 -15.12 -17.82 17.25
N GLU A 440 -14.75 -18.96 16.69
CA GLU A 440 -13.38 -19.50 16.68
C GLU A 440 -13.03 -19.84 15.24
N ASN A 441 -11.92 -19.32 14.73
CA ASN A 441 -11.49 -19.53 13.36
C ASN A 441 -9.99 -19.83 13.29
N ASP A 442 -9.64 -20.90 12.59
CA ASP A 442 -8.28 -21.29 12.25
C ASP A 442 -8.07 -21.16 10.75
N ALA A 443 -6.97 -20.55 10.35
CA ALA A 443 -6.63 -20.42 8.95
C ALA A 443 -5.15 -20.70 8.69
N TYR A 444 -4.85 -21.34 7.57
CA TYR A 444 -3.49 -21.42 7.07
C TYR A 444 -3.42 -21.14 5.57
N ASN A 445 -2.32 -20.50 5.17
CA ASN A 445 -1.99 -20.26 3.76
C ASN A 445 -0.60 -20.81 3.49
N VAL A 446 -0.49 -21.61 2.44
CA VAL A 446 0.77 -22.14 1.93
C VAL A 446 0.90 -21.73 0.48
N GLY A 447 2.02 -21.11 0.12
CA GLY A 447 2.30 -20.70 -1.24
C GLY A 447 3.72 -21.06 -1.66
N ALA A 448 3.92 -21.23 -2.95
CA ALA A 448 5.25 -21.36 -3.53
C ALA A 448 5.27 -20.83 -4.97
N ASP A 449 6.22 -19.95 -5.24
CA ASP A 449 6.52 -19.48 -6.60
C ASP A 449 7.86 -20.01 -7.06
N LEU A 450 7.92 -20.53 -8.27
CA LEU A 450 9.14 -20.99 -8.94
C LEU A 450 9.27 -20.25 -10.26
N ILE A 451 10.41 -19.54 -10.46
CA ILE A 451 10.67 -18.80 -11.70
C ILE A 451 12.00 -19.28 -12.29
N LEU A 452 11.91 -19.93 -13.43
CA LEU A 452 13.07 -20.27 -14.25
C LEU A 452 13.27 -19.22 -15.35
N ARG A 453 14.48 -18.68 -15.44
CA ARG A 453 14.84 -17.61 -16.41
C ARG A 453 16.06 -18.03 -17.20
N HIS A 454 15.96 -17.96 -18.53
CA HIS A 454 17.06 -18.28 -19.43
C HIS A 454 17.26 -17.20 -20.49
N ARG A 455 18.49 -16.70 -20.64
CA ARG A 455 18.92 -15.79 -21.70
C ARG A 455 19.68 -16.55 -22.75
N PHE A 456 19.22 -16.50 -23.99
CA PHE A 456 19.94 -17.10 -25.11
C PHE A 456 21.17 -16.27 -25.52
N LEU A 457 21.96 -16.80 -26.43
CA LEU A 457 23.13 -16.11 -27.01
C LEU A 457 22.73 -14.83 -27.77
N LYS A 458 21.61 -14.88 -28.50
CA LYS A 458 21.05 -13.72 -29.18
C LYS A 458 20.50 -12.75 -28.17
N GLU A 459 20.99 -11.51 -28.19
CA GLU A 459 20.53 -10.44 -27.32
C GLU A 459 19.02 -10.19 -27.51
N GLY A 460 18.31 -10.01 -26.40
CA GLY A 460 16.85 -9.79 -26.40
C GLY A 460 16.02 -11.06 -26.60
N ARG A 461 16.66 -12.24 -26.80
CA ARG A 461 15.98 -13.54 -26.81
C ARG A 461 16.02 -14.13 -25.41
N THR A 462 14.85 -14.31 -24.81
CA THR A 462 14.72 -14.89 -23.46
C THR A 462 13.59 -15.91 -23.41
N LEU A 463 13.69 -16.83 -22.47
CA LEU A 463 12.62 -17.74 -22.08
C LEU A 463 12.46 -17.67 -20.57
N SER A 464 11.23 -17.51 -20.10
CA SER A 464 10.93 -17.59 -18.67
C SER A 464 9.68 -18.41 -18.43
N LEU A 465 9.73 -19.22 -17.38
CA LEU A 465 8.61 -20.02 -16.90
C LEU A 465 8.40 -19.68 -15.43
N MET A 466 7.22 -19.19 -15.10
CA MET A 466 6.76 -19.01 -13.73
C MET A 466 5.71 -20.07 -13.41
N LEU A 467 5.89 -20.77 -12.31
CA LEU A 467 4.91 -21.69 -11.72
C LEU A 467 4.58 -21.17 -10.33
N SER A 468 3.31 -21.05 -10.01
CA SER A 468 2.82 -20.60 -8.71
C SER A 468 1.76 -21.56 -8.21
N GLY A 469 1.94 -22.05 -7.00
CA GLY A 469 0.95 -22.85 -6.28
C GLY A 469 0.57 -22.12 -4.97
N LYS A 470 -0.72 -22.02 -4.69
CA LYS A 470 -1.24 -21.45 -3.46
C LYS A 470 -2.37 -22.33 -2.94
N MET A 471 -2.35 -22.57 -1.65
CA MET A 471 -3.40 -23.26 -0.89
C MET A 471 -3.80 -22.37 0.28
N SER A 472 -5.09 -22.19 0.49
CA SER A 472 -5.65 -21.58 1.69
C SER A 472 -6.72 -22.48 2.28
N ASN A 473 -6.78 -22.55 3.59
CA ASN A 473 -7.80 -23.25 4.34
C ASN A 473 -8.24 -22.39 5.50
N THR A 474 -9.54 -22.34 5.75
CA THR A 474 -10.13 -21.73 6.93
C THR A 474 -11.16 -22.68 7.51
N ASP A 475 -11.07 -22.97 8.79
CA ASP A 475 -12.01 -23.76 9.57
C ASP A 475 -12.54 -22.89 10.70
N GLY A 476 -13.85 -22.77 10.81
CA GLY A 476 -14.48 -21.86 11.74
C GLY A 476 -15.75 -22.42 12.35
N ASN A 477 -15.95 -22.13 13.63
CA ASN A 477 -17.15 -22.40 14.40
C ASN A 477 -17.72 -21.09 14.91
N THR A 478 -19.03 -20.87 14.71
CA THR A 478 -19.72 -19.67 15.20
C THR A 478 -21.01 -20.11 15.89
N TYR A 479 -21.15 -19.73 17.15
CA TYR A 479 -22.40 -19.89 17.92
C TYR A 479 -23.10 -18.55 17.94
N THR A 480 -24.41 -18.56 17.68
CA THR A 480 -25.22 -17.34 17.65
C THR A 480 -26.50 -17.57 18.44
N ASP A 481 -26.74 -16.71 19.42
CA ASP A 481 -28.02 -16.60 20.12
C ASP A 481 -28.69 -15.32 19.67
N TYR A 482 -29.94 -15.41 19.25
CA TYR A 482 -30.73 -14.35 18.68
C TYR A 482 -32.07 -14.21 19.38
N LEU A 483 -32.44 -12.98 19.67
CA LEU A 483 -33.75 -12.58 20.21
C LEU A 483 -34.27 -11.39 19.42
N ASN A 484 -35.51 -11.47 18.95
CA ASN A 484 -36.20 -10.38 18.28
C ASN A 484 -37.54 -10.12 18.95
N THR A 485 -37.84 -8.86 19.23
CA THR A 485 -39.12 -8.43 19.77
C THR A 485 -39.79 -7.47 18.79
N LEU A 486 -40.92 -7.86 18.24
CA LEU A 486 -41.76 -7.05 17.36
C LEU A 486 -42.81 -6.34 18.17
N TYR A 487 -43.01 -5.06 17.95
CA TYR A 487 -44.01 -4.23 18.62
C TYR A 487 -45.14 -3.92 17.65
N SER A 488 -46.36 -4.27 18.00
CA SER A 488 -47.54 -3.90 17.20
C SER A 488 -48.20 -2.60 17.72
N ALA A 489 -48.94 -1.94 16.84
CA ALA A 489 -49.57 -0.63 17.13
C ALA A 489 -50.55 -0.65 18.32
N ASP A 490 -51.08 -1.80 18.73
CA ASP A 490 -51.95 -2.05 19.87
C ASP A 490 -51.18 -2.31 21.18
N GLY A 491 -49.84 -2.25 21.17
CA GLY A 491 -48.97 -2.42 22.33
C GLY A 491 -48.70 -3.89 22.70
N LEU A 492 -49.07 -4.82 21.86
CA LEU A 492 -48.71 -6.23 21.99
C LEU A 492 -47.28 -6.42 21.42
N SER A 493 -46.48 -7.27 22.07
CA SER A 493 -45.14 -7.68 21.55
C SER A 493 -45.12 -9.15 21.25
N GLU A 494 -44.53 -9.50 20.13
CA GLU A 494 -44.22 -10.88 19.72
C GLU A 494 -42.71 -11.08 19.76
N THR A 495 -42.27 -12.23 20.29
CA THR A 495 -40.88 -12.52 20.48
C THR A 495 -40.51 -13.77 19.67
N ASP A 496 -39.49 -13.61 18.80
CA ASP A 496 -38.85 -14.71 18.07
C ASP A 496 -37.42 -14.90 18.56
N SER A 497 -37.00 -16.15 18.75
CA SER A 497 -35.66 -16.46 19.21
C SER A 497 -35.15 -17.77 18.64
N TYR A 498 -33.85 -17.81 18.37
CA TYR A 498 -33.17 -19.04 18.01
C TYR A 498 -31.75 -19.07 18.53
N SER A 499 -31.22 -20.28 18.71
CA SER A 499 -29.80 -20.55 18.91
C SER A 499 -29.30 -21.43 17.79
N GLN A 500 -28.17 -21.03 17.19
CA GLN A 500 -27.60 -21.79 16.09
C GLN A 500 -26.08 -21.94 16.22
N TRP A 501 -25.58 -23.06 15.71
CA TRP A 501 -24.18 -23.34 15.52
C TRP A 501 -23.87 -23.42 14.02
N LYS A 502 -22.94 -22.59 13.55
CA LYS A 502 -22.48 -22.54 12.17
C LYS A 502 -21.04 -23.07 12.10
N GLN A 503 -20.85 -24.16 11.40
CA GLN A 503 -19.55 -24.68 11.04
C GLN A 503 -19.21 -24.24 9.61
N THR A 504 -18.00 -23.71 9.40
CA THR A 504 -17.56 -23.22 8.10
C THR A 504 -16.20 -23.83 7.76
N LEU A 505 -16.10 -24.47 6.59
CA LEU A 505 -14.85 -24.97 6.03
C LEU A 505 -14.67 -24.39 4.64
N ASN A 506 -13.63 -23.55 4.46
CA ASN A 506 -13.26 -22.99 3.17
C ASN A 506 -11.89 -23.52 2.77
N ARG A 507 -11.81 -24.16 1.61
CA ARG A 507 -10.56 -24.61 1.02
C ARG A 507 -10.42 -24.03 -0.38
N GLN A 508 -9.24 -23.53 -0.69
CA GLN A 508 -8.94 -23.04 -2.03
C GLN A 508 -7.54 -23.46 -2.46
N TYR A 509 -7.45 -24.04 -3.65
CA TYR A 509 -6.19 -24.33 -4.33
C TYR A 509 -6.10 -23.50 -5.59
N THR A 510 -4.97 -22.83 -5.81
CA THR A 510 -4.72 -22.08 -7.04
C THR A 510 -3.39 -22.50 -7.63
N LEU A 511 -3.40 -22.95 -8.87
CA LEU A 511 -2.22 -23.24 -9.66
C LEU A 511 -2.14 -22.28 -10.83
N ARG A 512 -0.98 -21.63 -11.02
CA ARG A 512 -0.75 -20.70 -12.13
C ARG A 512 0.54 -21.05 -12.85
N SER A 513 0.53 -20.90 -14.15
CA SER A 513 1.71 -21.03 -15.00
C SER A 513 1.74 -19.86 -15.98
N ASN A 514 2.89 -19.23 -16.12
CA ASN A 514 3.11 -18.17 -17.10
C ASN A 514 4.42 -18.45 -17.85
N LEU A 515 4.29 -18.89 -19.10
CA LEU A 515 5.39 -19.10 -20.02
C LEU A 515 5.53 -17.86 -20.92
N SER A 516 6.72 -17.29 -20.98
CA SER A 516 7.01 -16.13 -21.81
C SER A 516 8.28 -16.32 -22.61
N TYR A 517 8.20 -16.13 -23.90
CA TYR A 517 9.31 -16.12 -24.85
C TYR A 517 9.42 -14.73 -25.47
N THR A 518 10.63 -14.17 -25.50
CA THR A 518 10.87 -12.89 -26.18
C THR A 518 11.89 -13.05 -27.30
N GLU A 519 11.69 -12.26 -28.35
CA GLU A 519 12.56 -12.24 -29.53
C GLU A 519 12.82 -10.78 -29.97
N ARG A 520 14.09 -10.41 -30.13
CA ARG A 520 14.47 -9.13 -30.72
C ARG A 520 14.30 -9.19 -32.24
N LEU A 521 13.36 -8.43 -32.78
CA LEU A 521 13.08 -8.34 -34.22
C LEU A 521 14.01 -7.36 -34.89
N THR A 522 14.19 -6.15 -34.30
CA THR A 522 15.09 -5.11 -34.75
C THR A 522 15.78 -4.46 -33.55
N ASP A 523 16.65 -3.46 -33.77
CA ASP A 523 17.28 -2.71 -32.68
C ASP A 523 16.27 -1.94 -31.82
N TYR A 524 15.10 -1.67 -32.35
CA TYR A 524 14.04 -0.90 -31.69
C TYR A 524 12.80 -1.72 -31.31
N MET A 525 12.66 -2.93 -31.88
CA MET A 525 11.45 -3.73 -31.74
C MET A 525 11.75 -5.10 -31.13
N GLN A 526 10.93 -5.48 -30.18
CA GLN A 526 10.95 -6.79 -29.51
C GLN A 526 9.54 -7.37 -29.49
N LEU A 527 9.42 -8.65 -29.80
CA LEU A 527 8.19 -9.44 -29.74
C LEU A 527 8.19 -10.26 -28.47
N GLN A 528 7.02 -10.40 -27.85
CA GLN A 528 6.75 -11.39 -26.81
C GLN A 528 5.64 -12.34 -27.27
N LEU A 529 5.82 -13.61 -27.02
CA LEU A 529 4.78 -14.64 -27.09
C LEU A 529 4.64 -15.24 -25.69
N GLY A 530 3.39 -15.37 -25.24
CA GLY A 530 3.12 -15.88 -23.91
C GLY A 530 1.96 -16.86 -23.90
N TYR A 531 1.97 -17.74 -22.90
CA TYR A 531 0.86 -18.60 -22.56
C TYR A 531 0.66 -18.58 -21.04
N LYS A 532 -0.55 -18.23 -20.61
CA LYS A 532 -0.93 -18.15 -19.21
C LYS A 532 -2.00 -19.21 -18.93
N LEU A 533 -1.83 -19.94 -17.85
CA LEU A 533 -2.79 -20.92 -17.34
C LEU A 533 -3.03 -20.59 -15.86
N SER A 534 -4.29 -20.56 -15.45
CA SER A 534 -4.65 -20.48 -14.03
C SER A 534 -5.83 -21.42 -13.78
N TYR A 535 -5.69 -22.26 -12.77
CA TYR A 535 -6.76 -23.10 -12.26
C TYR A 535 -6.95 -22.82 -10.77
N THR A 536 -8.18 -22.50 -10.40
CA THR A 536 -8.57 -22.31 -9.00
C THR A 536 -9.70 -23.29 -8.71
N ASP A 537 -9.50 -24.10 -7.69
CA ASP A 537 -10.51 -24.97 -7.10
C ASP A 537 -10.87 -24.42 -5.73
N SER A 538 -12.15 -24.26 -5.44
CA SER A 538 -12.65 -23.71 -4.19
C SER A 538 -13.79 -24.56 -3.67
N GLU A 539 -13.68 -24.97 -2.43
CA GLU A 539 -14.69 -25.68 -1.64
C GLU A 539 -15.15 -24.75 -0.52
N ASN A 540 -16.46 -24.56 -0.40
CA ASN A 540 -17.09 -23.84 0.70
C ASN A 540 -18.17 -24.73 1.27
N ASP A 541 -17.92 -25.25 2.45
CA ASP A 541 -18.87 -26.06 3.23
C ASP A 541 -19.23 -25.25 4.47
N ARG A 542 -20.50 -24.79 4.55
CA ARG A 542 -21.08 -24.09 5.69
C ARG A 542 -22.32 -24.83 6.12
N LYS A 543 -22.29 -25.44 7.28
CA LYS A 543 -23.43 -26.14 7.88
C LYS A 543 -23.93 -25.38 9.08
N THR A 544 -25.21 -25.05 9.09
CA THR A 544 -25.88 -24.35 10.18
C THR A 544 -26.84 -25.32 10.88
N TYR A 545 -26.64 -25.46 12.16
CA TYR A 545 -27.46 -26.34 13.01
C TYR A 545 -28.24 -25.50 14.01
N LYS A 546 -29.53 -25.71 14.11
CA LYS A 546 -30.39 -25.15 15.15
C LYS A 546 -30.29 -25.98 16.42
N LYS A 547 -30.38 -25.30 17.56
CA LYS A 547 -30.45 -25.95 18.86
C LYS A 547 -31.83 -26.57 19.05
N SER A 548 -31.89 -27.88 19.35
CA SER A 548 -33.13 -28.56 19.58
C SER A 548 -33.66 -28.26 20.98
N ALA A 549 -34.89 -27.84 21.06
CA ALA A 549 -35.59 -27.62 22.35
C ALA A 549 -35.77 -28.92 23.17
N VAL A 550 -35.63 -30.12 22.56
CA VAL A 550 -35.79 -31.41 23.20
C VAL A 550 -34.47 -31.97 23.71
N SER A 551 -33.42 -31.93 22.88
CA SER A 551 -32.10 -32.50 23.21
C SER A 551 -31.15 -31.47 23.84
N ASP A 552 -31.45 -30.17 23.77
CA ASP A 552 -30.55 -29.05 24.11
C ASP A 552 -29.21 -29.10 23.35
N LEU A 553 -29.16 -29.81 22.20
CA LEU A 553 -28.01 -29.96 21.34
C LEU A 553 -28.24 -29.28 20.00
N TYR A 554 -27.15 -28.88 19.34
CA TYR A 554 -27.18 -28.35 17.97
C TYR A 554 -27.18 -29.53 16.97
N ASP A 555 -28.30 -30.20 16.83
CA ASP A 555 -28.46 -31.43 16.04
C ASP A 555 -29.44 -31.31 14.86
N GLN A 556 -30.11 -30.16 14.70
CA GLN A 556 -31.05 -29.92 13.62
C GLN A 556 -30.39 -29.10 12.49
N LEU A 557 -29.98 -29.80 11.41
CA LEU A 557 -29.42 -29.13 10.23
C LEU A 557 -30.50 -28.25 9.58
N ASP A 558 -30.18 -26.95 9.40
CA ASP A 558 -30.98 -26.02 8.61
C ASP A 558 -30.41 -25.94 7.20
N GLU A 559 -31.04 -26.65 6.24
CA GLU A 559 -30.59 -26.71 4.86
C GLU A 559 -30.65 -25.34 4.17
N SER A 560 -31.59 -24.46 4.55
CA SER A 560 -31.75 -23.14 3.97
C SER A 560 -30.65 -22.15 4.34
N LEU A 561 -30.04 -22.32 5.52
CA LEU A 561 -28.91 -21.55 6.01
C LEU A 561 -27.58 -22.27 5.78
N SER A 562 -27.62 -23.47 5.24
CA SER A 562 -26.45 -24.29 4.95
C SER A 562 -26.02 -24.12 3.49
N ASN A 563 -24.73 -24.30 3.23
CA ASN A 563 -24.17 -24.23 1.88
C ASN A 563 -23.07 -25.27 1.76
N GLU A 564 -23.16 -26.10 0.76
CA GLU A 564 -22.09 -26.98 0.33
C GLU A 564 -21.87 -26.75 -1.16
N TYR A 565 -20.77 -26.09 -1.49
CA TYR A 565 -20.49 -25.62 -2.82
C TYR A 565 -19.03 -25.85 -3.19
N GLN A 566 -18.81 -26.53 -4.32
CA GLN A 566 -17.49 -26.68 -4.92
C GLN A 566 -17.45 -25.97 -6.27
N SER A 567 -16.38 -25.23 -6.57
CA SER A 567 -16.21 -24.58 -7.86
C SER A 567 -14.81 -24.74 -8.42
N GLY A 568 -14.73 -24.96 -9.72
CA GLY A 568 -13.51 -24.98 -10.50
C GLY A 568 -13.49 -23.83 -11.50
N TYR A 569 -12.46 -22.98 -11.46
CA TYR A 569 -12.29 -21.90 -12.43
C TYR A 569 -10.97 -22.05 -13.18
N LEU A 570 -11.07 -22.42 -14.46
CA LEU A 570 -9.93 -22.57 -15.36
C LEU A 570 -9.86 -21.38 -16.30
N THR A 571 -8.71 -20.70 -16.37
CA THR A 571 -8.44 -19.68 -17.37
C THR A 571 -7.20 -20.03 -18.17
N GLN A 572 -7.26 -19.85 -19.48
CA GLN A 572 -6.16 -20.05 -20.41
C GLN A 572 -6.08 -18.81 -21.30
N ALA A 573 -4.88 -18.25 -21.49
CA ALA A 573 -4.72 -17.10 -22.36
C ALA A 573 -3.46 -17.22 -23.22
N GLY A 574 -3.64 -17.02 -24.53
CA GLY A 574 -2.54 -16.78 -25.47
C GLY A 574 -2.24 -15.28 -25.53
N SER A 575 -0.98 -14.90 -25.34
CA SER A 575 -0.53 -13.52 -25.26
C SER A 575 0.42 -13.18 -26.40
N VAL A 576 0.21 -12.03 -27.05
CA VAL A 576 1.14 -11.44 -28.01
C VAL A 576 1.45 -10.00 -27.57
N GLY A 577 2.73 -9.68 -27.44
CA GLY A 577 3.19 -8.35 -27.06
C GLY A 577 4.23 -7.81 -28.07
N LEU A 578 4.13 -6.54 -28.40
CA LEU A 578 5.09 -5.81 -29.22
C LEU A 578 5.60 -4.61 -28.45
N ARG A 579 6.92 -4.54 -28.27
CA ARG A 579 7.59 -3.41 -27.64
C ARG A 579 8.40 -2.64 -28.66
N TYR A 580 8.24 -1.33 -28.65
CA TYR A 580 9.04 -0.41 -29.43
C TYR A 580 9.82 0.53 -28.52
N ARG A 581 11.14 0.62 -28.66
CA ARG A 581 12.00 1.49 -27.85
C ARG A 581 12.98 2.24 -28.74
N ALA A 582 12.84 3.56 -28.81
CA ALA A 582 13.74 4.44 -29.57
C ALA A 582 14.02 5.72 -28.77
N GLY A 583 15.26 5.89 -28.34
CA GLY A 583 15.71 7.07 -27.62
C GLY A 583 14.87 7.38 -26.37
N LYS A 584 14.06 8.43 -26.43
CA LYS A 584 13.21 8.93 -25.35
C LYS A 584 11.82 8.27 -25.29
N PHE A 585 11.47 7.47 -26.28
CA PHE A 585 10.15 6.85 -26.43
C PHE A 585 10.23 5.35 -26.20
N ASN A 586 9.36 4.85 -25.36
CA ASN A 586 9.15 3.41 -25.11
C ASN A 586 7.65 3.16 -25.10
N ALA A 587 7.19 2.27 -26.00
CA ALA A 587 5.79 1.88 -26.07
C ALA A 587 5.69 0.36 -26.15
N MET A 588 4.61 -0.17 -25.58
CA MET A 588 4.31 -1.58 -25.58
C MET A 588 2.82 -1.77 -25.83
N LEU A 589 2.48 -2.62 -26.78
CA LEU A 589 1.14 -3.07 -27.07
C LEU A 589 1.07 -4.56 -26.78
N GLY A 590 0.07 -4.99 -26.03
CA GLY A 590 -0.20 -6.37 -25.70
C GLY A 590 -1.66 -6.72 -25.99
N VAL A 591 -1.91 -7.97 -26.35
CA VAL A 591 -3.25 -8.53 -26.48
C VAL A 591 -3.22 -9.93 -25.90
N ASP A 592 -4.11 -10.20 -24.95
CA ASP A 592 -4.37 -11.53 -24.42
C ASP A 592 -5.73 -12.03 -24.99
N ALA A 593 -5.74 -13.20 -25.62
CA ALA A 593 -6.96 -13.92 -25.97
C ALA A 593 -7.20 -14.97 -24.86
N GLN A 594 -8.23 -14.74 -24.05
CA GLN A 594 -8.51 -15.54 -22.86
C GLN A 594 -9.79 -16.38 -23.05
N TRP A 595 -9.69 -17.65 -22.72
CA TRP A 595 -10.80 -18.57 -22.50
C TRP A 595 -10.91 -18.88 -21.02
N ALA A 596 -12.11 -18.84 -20.48
CA ALA A 596 -12.39 -19.15 -19.09
C ALA A 596 -13.57 -20.15 -19.01
N ASP A 597 -13.45 -21.13 -18.12
CA ASP A 597 -14.47 -22.15 -17.83
C ASP A 597 -14.68 -22.12 -16.32
N LEU A 598 -15.91 -21.73 -15.90
CA LEU A 598 -16.34 -21.72 -14.51
C LEU A 598 -17.37 -22.83 -14.33
N ARG A 599 -17.11 -23.73 -13.40
CA ARG A 599 -18.03 -24.81 -13.01
C ARG A 599 -18.27 -24.73 -11.53
N GLY A 600 -19.48 -25.02 -11.12
CA GLY A 600 -19.86 -25.08 -9.72
C GLY A 600 -20.90 -26.15 -9.49
N ASP A 601 -20.71 -26.92 -8.41
CA ASP A 601 -21.63 -27.93 -7.94
C ASP A 601 -22.11 -27.49 -6.56
N MET A 602 -23.41 -27.33 -6.38
CA MET A 602 -24.07 -26.93 -5.13
C MET A 602 -24.97 -28.07 -4.64
N VAL A 603 -24.87 -28.37 -3.36
CA VAL A 603 -25.70 -29.37 -2.68
C VAL A 603 -26.80 -28.70 -1.85
N TYR A 604 -26.44 -27.70 -1.06
CA TYR A 604 -27.33 -26.89 -0.24
C TYR A 604 -27.30 -25.42 -0.67
N PRO A 605 -28.43 -24.67 -0.50
CA PRO A 605 -29.75 -25.06 0.02
C PRO A 605 -30.57 -25.88 -0.99
N GLN A 606 -30.19 -25.87 -2.23
CA GLN A 606 -30.83 -26.63 -3.32
C GLN A 606 -29.73 -27.12 -4.26
N ALA A 607 -29.80 -28.40 -4.65
CA ALA A 607 -28.81 -28.96 -5.58
C ALA A 607 -28.91 -28.28 -6.94
N ASP A 608 -27.80 -27.72 -7.43
CA ASP A 608 -27.70 -27.05 -8.72
C ASP A 608 -26.28 -27.19 -9.30
N ASN A 609 -26.19 -27.13 -10.62
CA ASN A 609 -24.91 -27.22 -11.34
C ASN A 609 -24.75 -26.00 -12.23
N LEU A 610 -23.71 -25.21 -11.95
CA LEU A 610 -23.36 -24.02 -12.70
C LEU A 610 -22.27 -24.33 -13.73
N SER A 611 -22.43 -23.85 -14.96
CA SER A 611 -21.38 -23.95 -15.99
C SER A 611 -21.41 -22.75 -16.90
N HIS A 612 -20.40 -21.91 -16.81
CA HIS A 612 -20.22 -20.72 -17.65
C HIS A 612 -18.90 -20.79 -18.43
N ARG A 613 -18.95 -20.47 -19.71
CA ARG A 613 -17.77 -20.36 -20.57
C ARG A 613 -17.67 -18.95 -21.15
N TYR A 614 -16.51 -18.36 -21.01
CA TYR A 614 -16.25 -17.00 -21.45
C TYR A 614 -15.10 -16.96 -22.43
N PHE A 615 -15.19 -16.04 -23.39
CA PHE A 615 -14.07 -15.67 -24.24
C PHE A 615 -13.90 -14.16 -24.20
N SER A 616 -12.69 -13.69 -23.94
CA SER A 616 -12.38 -12.26 -23.82
C SER A 616 -11.11 -11.90 -24.54
N ILE A 617 -11.14 -10.79 -25.29
CA ILE A 617 -9.96 -10.15 -25.85
C ILE A 617 -9.56 -9.01 -24.91
N LEU A 618 -8.36 -9.09 -24.36
CA LEU A 618 -7.89 -8.19 -23.32
C LEU A 618 -6.67 -7.37 -23.82
N PRO A 619 -6.89 -6.24 -24.49
CA PRO A 619 -5.82 -5.37 -24.93
C PRO A 619 -5.16 -4.63 -23.76
N SER A 620 -3.86 -4.38 -23.90
CA SER A 620 -3.07 -3.56 -22.99
C SER A 620 -2.14 -2.64 -23.79
N PHE A 621 -1.92 -1.44 -23.28
CA PHE A 621 -1.02 -0.46 -23.89
C PHE A 621 -0.27 0.30 -22.82
N THR A 622 1.04 0.37 -22.92
CA THR A 622 1.88 1.20 -22.06
C THR A 622 2.75 2.06 -22.94
N MET A 623 2.77 3.36 -22.67
CA MET A 623 3.62 4.32 -23.36
C MET A 623 4.36 5.17 -22.34
N ARG A 624 5.65 5.35 -22.56
CA ARG A 624 6.47 6.28 -21.80
C ARG A 624 7.26 7.18 -22.74
N TYR A 625 7.18 8.46 -22.50
CA TYR A 625 7.93 9.47 -23.22
C TYR A 625 8.72 10.35 -22.23
N SER A 626 10.05 10.25 -22.28
CA SER A 626 10.95 11.12 -21.52
C SER A 626 11.25 12.37 -22.35
N LEU A 627 10.51 13.47 -22.10
CA LEU A 627 10.70 14.73 -22.82
C LEU A 627 12.15 15.22 -22.66
N ASP A 628 12.65 15.16 -21.42
CA ASP A 628 14.04 15.42 -21.06
C ASP A 628 14.39 14.64 -19.76
N ARG A 629 15.50 15.01 -19.09
CA ARG A 629 15.95 14.37 -17.84
C ARG A 629 15.10 14.74 -16.62
N THR A 630 14.20 15.70 -16.76
CA THR A 630 13.39 16.28 -15.68
C THR A 630 11.90 16.10 -15.90
N ASN A 631 11.49 15.69 -17.11
CA ASN A 631 10.08 15.60 -17.50
C ASN A 631 9.78 14.22 -18.11
N SER A 632 8.76 13.56 -17.65
CA SER A 632 8.27 12.30 -18.22
C SER A 632 6.75 12.25 -18.29
N LEU A 633 6.24 11.64 -19.35
CA LEU A 633 4.83 11.32 -19.56
C LEU A 633 4.68 9.81 -19.67
N GLN A 634 3.73 9.24 -18.94
CA GLN A 634 3.40 7.83 -18.98
C GLN A 634 1.90 7.66 -19.18
N LEU A 635 1.52 6.84 -20.15
CA LEU A 635 0.15 6.39 -20.35
C LEU A 635 0.12 4.87 -20.21
N ARG A 636 -0.81 4.37 -19.41
CA ARG A 636 -1.07 2.94 -19.25
C ARG A 636 -2.55 2.68 -19.46
N TYR A 637 -2.88 1.76 -20.35
CA TYR A 637 -4.22 1.23 -20.54
C TYR A 637 -4.19 -0.28 -20.38
N ARG A 638 -5.20 -0.82 -19.70
CA ARG A 638 -5.33 -2.25 -19.49
C ARG A 638 -6.79 -2.67 -19.42
N SER A 639 -7.12 -3.77 -20.05
CA SER A 639 -8.36 -4.48 -19.83
C SER A 639 -8.13 -5.77 -19.04
N LYS A 640 -9.11 -6.14 -18.21
CA LYS A 640 -9.09 -7.33 -17.36
C LYS A 640 -10.50 -7.89 -17.23
N SER A 641 -10.64 -9.21 -17.31
CA SER A 641 -11.86 -9.92 -16.92
C SER A 641 -11.75 -10.45 -15.49
N SER A 642 -12.87 -10.55 -14.80
CA SER A 642 -12.97 -11.04 -13.43
C SER A 642 -14.26 -11.86 -13.28
N ALA A 643 -14.14 -13.15 -12.93
CA ALA A 643 -15.31 -13.95 -12.58
C ALA A 643 -15.94 -13.43 -11.27
N PRO A 644 -17.25 -13.63 -11.05
CA PRO A 644 -17.89 -13.41 -9.76
C PRO A 644 -17.19 -14.23 -8.67
N SER A 645 -17.25 -13.75 -7.42
CA SER A 645 -16.72 -14.53 -6.29
C SER A 645 -17.61 -15.73 -6.01
N VAL A 646 -17.03 -16.77 -5.43
CA VAL A 646 -17.80 -17.96 -4.99
C VAL A 646 -18.95 -17.55 -4.08
N THR A 647 -18.69 -16.68 -3.11
CA THR A 647 -19.71 -16.15 -2.19
C THR A 647 -20.84 -15.40 -2.91
N SER A 648 -20.49 -14.63 -3.95
CA SER A 648 -21.51 -13.90 -4.74
C SER A 648 -22.40 -14.82 -5.59
N LEU A 649 -21.92 -16.03 -5.90
CA LEU A 649 -22.68 -17.03 -6.67
C LEU A 649 -23.56 -17.94 -5.78
N GLN A 650 -23.30 -17.99 -4.48
CA GLN A 650 -23.99 -18.89 -3.56
C GLN A 650 -25.36 -18.33 -3.15
N ASN A 651 -26.44 -18.96 -3.59
CA ASN A 651 -27.81 -18.57 -3.22
C ASN A 651 -28.22 -19.08 -1.83
N VAL A 652 -27.43 -18.73 -0.82
CA VAL A 652 -27.68 -19.04 0.58
C VAL A 652 -27.84 -17.76 1.39
N ILE A 653 -28.85 -17.72 2.26
CA ILE A 653 -29.13 -16.52 3.07
C ILE A 653 -28.09 -16.40 4.18
N ASP A 654 -27.52 -15.20 4.31
CA ASP A 654 -26.77 -14.79 5.47
C ASP A 654 -27.71 -14.01 6.42
N ASN A 655 -27.98 -14.62 7.56
CA ASN A 655 -28.86 -14.11 8.63
C ASN A 655 -28.08 -13.65 9.87
N SER A 656 -26.79 -13.38 9.73
CA SER A 656 -25.95 -12.92 10.85
C SER A 656 -26.37 -11.55 11.40
N ASN A 657 -27.05 -10.74 10.59
CA ASN A 657 -27.82 -9.59 11.03
C ASN A 657 -29.24 -9.69 10.44
N PRO A 658 -30.24 -10.02 11.23
CA PRO A 658 -31.59 -10.28 10.75
C PRO A 658 -32.31 -9.05 10.14
N LEU A 659 -31.82 -7.86 10.45
CA LEU A 659 -32.34 -6.62 9.85
C LEU A 659 -31.69 -6.33 8.48
N PHE A 660 -30.61 -7.01 8.13
CA PHE A 660 -29.85 -6.85 6.90
C PHE A 660 -29.46 -8.21 6.32
N LEU A 661 -30.46 -8.93 5.81
CA LEU A 661 -30.25 -10.22 5.17
C LEU A 661 -29.60 -10.06 3.80
N SER A 662 -28.80 -11.02 3.41
CA SER A 662 -28.23 -11.05 2.05
C SER A 662 -28.14 -12.48 1.52
N ALA A 663 -28.15 -12.62 0.18
CA ALA A 663 -27.87 -13.88 -0.50
C ALA A 663 -27.07 -13.64 -1.77
N GLY A 664 -26.36 -14.65 -2.26
CA GLY A 664 -25.69 -14.58 -3.56
C GLY A 664 -26.66 -14.80 -4.73
N ASN A 665 -26.12 -14.77 -5.94
CA ASN A 665 -26.85 -14.95 -7.18
C ASN A 665 -26.03 -15.83 -8.15
N PRO A 666 -26.45 -17.06 -8.44
CA PRO A 666 -25.75 -17.98 -9.34
C PRO A 666 -25.74 -17.52 -10.80
N ASP A 667 -26.65 -16.62 -11.19
CA ASP A 667 -26.79 -16.14 -12.57
C ASP A 667 -25.82 -14.99 -12.91
N LEU A 668 -24.85 -14.69 -12.05
CA LEU A 668 -23.89 -13.61 -12.28
C LEU A 668 -22.90 -13.95 -13.39
N ASP A 669 -22.74 -13.00 -14.32
CA ASP A 669 -21.73 -13.03 -15.36
C ASP A 669 -20.38 -12.42 -14.92
N GLN A 670 -19.31 -12.69 -15.71
CA GLN A 670 -18.01 -12.09 -15.46
C GLN A 670 -18.01 -10.59 -15.76
N GLN A 671 -17.30 -9.83 -14.96
CA GLN A 671 -17.05 -8.40 -15.19
C GLN A 671 -15.89 -8.18 -16.16
N LEU A 672 -15.99 -7.17 -17.02
CA LEU A 672 -14.90 -6.69 -17.86
C LEU A 672 -14.54 -5.25 -17.49
N SER A 673 -13.31 -5.04 -17.05
CA SER A 673 -12.81 -3.74 -16.59
C SER A 673 -11.77 -3.16 -17.55
N HIS A 674 -11.94 -1.89 -17.92
CA HIS A 674 -11.03 -1.10 -18.75
C HIS A 674 -10.47 0.06 -17.91
N THR A 675 -9.16 0.08 -17.68
CA THR A 675 -8.51 1.12 -16.87
C THR A 675 -7.45 1.84 -17.69
N ALA A 676 -7.51 3.16 -17.71
CA ALA A 676 -6.52 4.03 -18.33
C ALA A 676 -5.94 4.99 -17.29
N ASN A 677 -4.60 5.08 -17.21
CA ASN A 677 -3.89 5.98 -16.31
C ASN A 677 -2.89 6.81 -17.10
N LEU A 678 -2.98 8.13 -16.97
CA LEU A 678 -2.05 9.10 -17.52
C LEU A 678 -1.30 9.78 -16.38
N ARG A 679 0.02 9.76 -16.40
CA ARG A 679 0.88 10.40 -15.40
C ARG A 679 1.90 11.31 -16.08
N TYR A 680 1.96 12.55 -15.62
CA TYR A 680 3.01 13.51 -15.98
C TYR A 680 3.81 13.86 -14.72
N LEU A 681 5.12 13.75 -14.82
CA LEU A 681 6.06 14.09 -13.76
C LEU A 681 7.08 15.11 -14.28
N ARG A 682 7.27 16.19 -13.53
CA ARG A 682 8.34 17.17 -13.73
C ARG A 682 9.06 17.45 -12.42
N THR A 683 10.39 17.31 -12.43
CA THR A 683 11.22 17.59 -11.26
C THR A 683 12.40 18.43 -11.66
N THR A 684 12.63 19.57 -10.99
CA THR A 684 13.74 20.47 -11.27
C THR A 684 14.85 20.33 -10.23
N LYS A 685 16.08 20.71 -10.59
CA LYS A 685 17.22 20.72 -9.66
C LYS A 685 17.02 21.66 -8.47
N SER A 686 16.22 22.71 -8.63
CA SER A 686 15.83 23.64 -7.57
C SER A 686 14.83 23.06 -6.56
N GLY A 687 14.35 21.82 -6.77
CA GLY A 687 13.45 21.12 -5.86
C GLY A 687 11.97 21.36 -6.11
N HIS A 688 11.60 21.98 -7.25
CA HIS A 688 10.20 22.04 -7.67
C HIS A 688 9.82 20.70 -8.27
N THR A 689 8.77 20.11 -7.77
CA THR A 689 8.21 18.85 -8.27
C THR A 689 6.75 19.04 -8.60
N PHE A 690 6.35 18.73 -9.83
CA PHE A 690 4.97 18.73 -10.28
C PHE A 690 4.58 17.33 -10.74
N ILE A 691 3.49 16.82 -10.20
CA ILE A 691 2.92 15.51 -10.51
C ILE A 691 1.47 15.72 -10.89
N ALA A 692 1.08 15.23 -12.05
CA ALA A 692 -0.31 15.18 -12.47
C ALA A 692 -0.64 13.74 -12.87
N MET A 693 -1.71 13.19 -12.29
CA MET A 693 -2.23 11.87 -12.60
C MET A 693 -3.72 11.97 -12.89
N VAL A 694 -4.17 11.26 -13.93
CA VAL A 694 -5.58 11.08 -14.26
C VAL A 694 -5.79 9.60 -14.57
N GLY A 695 -6.69 8.97 -13.85
CA GLY A 695 -7.13 7.59 -14.04
C GLY A 695 -8.60 7.54 -14.40
N ALA A 696 -8.97 6.64 -15.30
CA ALA A 696 -10.35 6.35 -15.66
C ALA A 696 -10.56 4.84 -15.68
N THR A 697 -11.65 4.37 -15.08
CA THR A 697 -12.07 2.98 -15.11
C THR A 697 -13.51 2.89 -15.57
N ILE A 698 -13.79 1.99 -16.51
CA ILE A 698 -15.14 1.63 -16.98
C ILE A 698 -15.29 0.14 -16.76
N GLN A 699 -16.45 -0.29 -16.26
CA GLN A 699 -16.75 -1.71 -16.09
C GLN A 699 -18.04 -2.06 -16.84
N GLN A 700 -17.98 -3.13 -17.60
CA GLN A 700 -19.11 -3.81 -18.19
C GLN A 700 -19.51 -4.98 -17.29
N ASP A 701 -20.79 -5.29 -17.22
CA ASP A 701 -21.35 -6.33 -16.36
C ASP A 701 -20.91 -6.15 -14.89
N TYR A 702 -20.91 -4.89 -14.43
CA TYR A 702 -20.55 -4.57 -13.05
C TYR A 702 -21.47 -5.28 -12.07
N VAL A 703 -20.91 -6.00 -11.09
CA VAL A 703 -21.69 -6.62 -10.02
C VAL A 703 -22.11 -5.54 -9.03
N ALA A 704 -23.37 -5.14 -9.14
CA ALA A 704 -24.04 -4.15 -8.31
C ALA A 704 -24.94 -4.85 -7.28
N ASP A 705 -25.38 -4.08 -6.27
CA ASP A 705 -26.33 -4.57 -5.28
C ASP A 705 -27.78 -4.24 -5.70
N SER A 706 -28.67 -5.23 -5.56
CA SER A 706 -30.11 -5.08 -5.63
C SER A 706 -30.67 -5.27 -4.23
N THR A 707 -31.22 -4.20 -3.64
CA THR A 707 -31.73 -4.18 -2.28
C THR A 707 -33.21 -3.83 -2.28
N PHE A 708 -33.98 -4.48 -1.41
CA PHE A 708 -35.35 -4.08 -1.11
C PHE A 708 -35.61 -4.08 0.39
N VAL A 709 -36.60 -3.31 0.83
CA VAL A 709 -37.04 -3.20 2.23
C VAL A 709 -38.38 -3.86 2.37
N ALA A 710 -38.51 -4.77 3.33
CA ALA A 710 -39.76 -5.45 3.57
C ALA A 710 -40.82 -4.48 4.15
N LYS A 711 -41.96 -4.35 3.47
CA LYS A 711 -43.12 -3.53 3.92
C LYS A 711 -44.03 -4.26 4.87
N GLU A 712 -43.93 -5.57 4.90
CA GLU A 712 -44.61 -6.52 5.78
C GLU A 712 -43.67 -7.72 5.98
N ASP A 713 -43.99 -8.58 6.96
CA ASP A 713 -43.20 -9.80 7.17
C ASP A 713 -43.29 -10.70 5.95
N MET A 714 -42.12 -11.13 5.44
CA MET A 714 -41.99 -11.93 4.22
C MET A 714 -41.19 -13.20 4.53
N GLU A 715 -41.79 -14.35 4.31
CA GLU A 715 -41.07 -15.62 4.38
C GLU A 715 -40.17 -15.77 3.17
N LEU A 716 -38.87 -15.73 3.37
CA LEU A 716 -37.86 -15.97 2.31
C LEU A 716 -37.59 -17.47 2.11
N THR A 717 -37.57 -18.20 3.20
CA THR A 717 -37.47 -19.67 3.26
C THR A 717 -38.29 -20.17 4.46
N PRO A 718 -38.58 -21.48 4.57
CA PRO A 718 -39.28 -22.03 5.75
C PRO A 718 -38.62 -21.71 7.10
N SER A 719 -37.35 -21.33 7.10
CA SER A 719 -36.54 -21.05 8.29
C SER A 719 -36.17 -19.59 8.46
N VAL A 720 -36.44 -18.75 7.46
CA VAL A 720 -36.00 -17.34 7.47
C VAL A 720 -37.15 -16.43 7.04
N THR A 721 -37.60 -15.61 7.96
CA THR A 721 -38.54 -14.53 7.70
C THR A 721 -37.79 -13.19 7.64
N LEU A 722 -37.98 -12.41 6.59
CA LEU A 722 -37.55 -11.02 6.52
C LEU A 722 -38.64 -10.19 7.22
N SER A 723 -38.31 -9.69 8.41
CA SER A 723 -39.25 -8.89 9.20
C SER A 723 -39.54 -7.57 8.51
N LYS A 724 -40.73 -7.00 8.76
CA LYS A 724 -41.08 -5.65 8.31
C LYS A 724 -39.99 -4.66 8.69
N GLY A 725 -39.59 -3.80 7.74
CA GLY A 725 -38.48 -2.84 7.92
C GLY A 725 -37.09 -3.42 7.70
N ALA A 726 -36.91 -4.75 7.70
CA ALA A 726 -35.62 -5.35 7.38
C ALA A 726 -35.31 -5.30 5.88
N GLN A 727 -34.04 -5.39 5.54
CA GLN A 727 -33.53 -5.29 4.16
C GLN A 727 -33.03 -6.63 3.66
N PHE A 728 -33.23 -6.89 2.37
CA PHE A 728 -32.64 -8.02 1.68
C PHE A 728 -31.86 -7.57 0.46
N THR A 729 -30.60 -7.99 0.35
CA THR A 729 -29.69 -7.59 -0.71
C THR A 729 -29.16 -8.78 -1.49
N ARG A 730 -29.17 -8.69 -2.83
CA ARG A 730 -28.56 -9.66 -3.75
C ARG A 730 -27.68 -8.97 -4.79
N PRO A 731 -26.54 -9.57 -5.21
CA PRO A 731 -25.74 -9.06 -6.31
C PRO A 731 -26.42 -9.30 -7.66
N VAL A 732 -26.28 -8.31 -8.57
CA VAL A 732 -26.79 -8.39 -9.95
C VAL A 732 -25.79 -7.76 -10.92
N ASN A 733 -25.74 -8.20 -12.18
CA ASN A 733 -24.92 -7.52 -13.19
C ASN A 733 -25.64 -6.29 -13.74
N MET A 734 -24.93 -5.17 -13.78
CA MET A 734 -25.43 -3.90 -14.32
C MET A 734 -24.36 -3.19 -15.15
N ASP A 735 -24.77 -2.52 -16.21
CA ASP A 735 -23.91 -1.62 -16.95
C ASP A 735 -23.94 -0.18 -16.39
N GLY A 736 -22.93 0.59 -16.74
CA GLY A 736 -22.92 2.01 -16.44
C GLY A 736 -21.99 2.43 -15.28
N TYR A 737 -21.24 1.49 -14.71
CA TYR A 737 -20.19 1.84 -13.77
C TYR A 737 -19.01 2.52 -14.47
N TYR A 738 -18.64 3.71 -13.99
CA TYR A 738 -17.38 4.33 -14.35
C TYR A 738 -16.84 5.18 -13.19
N SER A 739 -15.52 5.29 -13.12
CA SER A 739 -14.85 6.14 -12.14
C SER A 739 -13.73 6.95 -12.79
N LEU A 740 -13.55 8.17 -12.31
CA LEU A 740 -12.47 9.08 -12.67
C LEU A 740 -11.72 9.46 -11.40
N GLN A 741 -10.40 9.34 -11.44
CA GLN A 741 -9.51 9.71 -10.35
C GLN A 741 -8.48 10.69 -10.89
N SER A 742 -8.25 11.78 -10.19
CA SER A 742 -7.19 12.72 -10.54
C SER A 742 -6.41 13.17 -9.31
N MET A 743 -5.13 13.40 -9.48
CA MET A 743 -4.27 13.98 -8.47
C MET A 743 -3.31 14.96 -9.11
N LEU A 744 -3.31 16.18 -8.58
CA LEU A 744 -2.34 17.21 -8.91
C LEU A 744 -1.52 17.52 -7.67
N THR A 745 -0.19 17.45 -7.76
CA THR A 745 0.69 17.81 -6.65
C THR A 745 1.76 18.77 -7.14
N TYR A 746 1.97 19.86 -6.41
CA TYR A 746 3.06 20.80 -6.64
C TYR A 746 3.84 21.05 -5.36
N GLY A 747 5.06 20.56 -5.31
CA GLY A 747 5.98 20.74 -4.21
C GLY A 747 7.08 21.72 -4.54
N PHE A 748 7.36 22.67 -3.66
CA PHE A 748 8.40 23.68 -3.85
C PHE A 748 8.99 24.18 -2.52
N PRO A 749 10.25 24.60 -2.52
CA PRO A 749 10.88 25.21 -1.36
C PRO A 749 10.50 26.69 -1.21
N ILE A 750 10.39 27.13 0.02
CA ILE A 750 10.36 28.56 0.39
C ILE A 750 11.61 28.87 1.22
N ASP A 751 12.56 29.52 0.60
CA ASP A 751 13.89 29.72 1.17
C ASP A 751 13.92 30.67 2.38
N PHE A 752 13.07 31.70 2.39
CA PHE A 752 13.08 32.71 3.47
C PHE A 752 12.59 32.15 4.82
N ILE A 753 11.68 31.14 4.80
CA ILE A 753 11.25 30.40 6.01
C ILE A 753 11.95 29.04 6.13
N ARG A 754 12.87 28.70 5.23
CA ARG A 754 13.58 27.42 5.16
C ARG A 754 12.62 26.24 5.30
N SER A 755 11.58 26.21 4.50
CA SER A 755 10.54 25.20 4.55
C SER A 755 10.18 24.72 3.15
N ASN A 756 9.53 23.57 3.08
CA ASN A 756 8.95 23.01 1.86
C ASN A 756 7.44 23.13 1.93
N ILE A 757 6.80 23.51 0.83
CA ILE A 757 5.36 23.47 0.69
C ILE A 757 4.99 22.41 -0.34
N ASN A 758 4.00 21.61 -0.02
CA ASN A 758 3.36 20.67 -0.92
C ASN A 758 1.88 21.02 -1.01
N LEU A 759 1.43 21.40 -2.20
CA LEU A 759 0.03 21.61 -2.53
C LEU A 759 -0.46 20.39 -3.28
N SER A 760 -1.56 19.80 -2.88
CA SER A 760 -2.19 18.72 -3.64
C SER A 760 -3.69 18.92 -3.76
N LEU A 761 -4.23 18.46 -4.87
CA LEU A 761 -5.66 18.39 -5.13
C LEU A 761 -5.94 16.98 -5.65
N SER A 762 -6.70 16.21 -4.89
CA SER A 762 -7.24 14.93 -5.35
C SER A 762 -8.71 15.11 -5.68
N ALA A 763 -9.16 14.52 -6.78
CA ALA A 763 -10.57 14.48 -7.16
C ALA A 763 -10.93 13.08 -7.59
N ASN A 764 -11.95 12.51 -6.96
CA ASN A 764 -12.51 11.22 -7.29
C ASN A 764 -13.98 11.41 -7.67
N TYR A 765 -14.38 10.87 -8.81
CA TYR A 765 -15.76 10.85 -9.26
C TYR A 765 -16.12 9.42 -9.65
N ALA A 766 -17.25 8.94 -9.16
CA ALA A 766 -17.77 7.62 -9.50
C ALA A 766 -19.26 7.69 -9.85
N ASN A 767 -19.67 6.90 -10.82
CA ASN A 767 -21.07 6.62 -11.11
C ASN A 767 -21.31 5.12 -10.84
N VAL A 768 -22.11 4.84 -9.82
CA VAL A 768 -22.39 3.48 -9.34
C VAL A 768 -23.85 3.14 -9.63
N PRO A 769 -24.12 2.17 -10.51
CA PRO A 769 -25.48 1.68 -10.70
C PRO A 769 -25.90 0.77 -9.54
N THR A 770 -27.15 0.82 -9.12
CA THR A 770 -27.78 -0.03 -8.10
C THR A 770 -29.25 -0.28 -8.46
N ILE A 771 -29.87 -1.29 -7.83
CA ILE A 771 -31.32 -1.46 -7.84
C ILE A 771 -31.83 -1.32 -6.42
N PHE A 772 -32.84 -0.49 -6.24
CA PHE A 772 -33.50 -0.31 -4.94
C PHE A 772 -35.02 -0.41 -5.11
N ASP A 773 -35.67 -1.29 -4.35
CA ASP A 773 -37.09 -1.60 -4.45
C ASP A 773 -37.56 -1.88 -5.91
N GLY A 774 -36.70 -2.55 -6.71
CA GLY A 774 -36.94 -2.86 -8.11
C GLY A 774 -36.73 -1.69 -9.08
N ILE A 775 -36.29 -0.54 -8.60
CA ILE A 775 -36.02 0.66 -9.43
C ILE A 775 -34.52 0.78 -9.67
N GLU A 776 -34.12 0.84 -10.93
CA GLU A 776 -32.72 1.13 -11.30
C GLU A 776 -32.35 2.56 -10.88
N SER A 777 -31.25 2.67 -10.16
CA SER A 777 -30.72 3.93 -9.65
C SER A 777 -29.26 4.12 -10.05
N LYS A 778 -28.82 5.38 -10.06
CA LYS A 778 -27.43 5.77 -10.27
C LYS A 778 -27.03 6.72 -9.17
N THR A 779 -26.07 6.29 -8.38
CA THR A 779 -25.43 7.15 -7.37
C THR A 779 -24.16 7.73 -7.96
N ARG A 780 -24.04 9.04 -7.95
CA ARG A 780 -22.86 9.78 -8.40
C ARG A 780 -22.17 10.38 -7.19
N GLU A 781 -20.94 10.01 -7.01
CA GLU A 781 -20.12 10.46 -5.88
C GLU A 781 -19.01 11.37 -6.41
N LEU A 782 -18.88 12.57 -5.82
CA LEU A 782 -17.76 13.47 -6.05
C LEU A 782 -17.05 13.74 -4.73
N ASN A 783 -15.77 13.39 -4.69
CA ASN A 783 -14.91 13.69 -3.55
C ASN A 783 -13.74 14.56 -4.02
N LEU A 784 -13.62 15.78 -3.47
CA LEU A 784 -12.54 16.73 -3.75
C LEU A 784 -11.73 16.96 -2.48
N ILE A 785 -10.41 16.75 -2.56
CA ILE A 785 -9.52 16.89 -1.39
C ILE A 785 -8.37 17.84 -1.73
N PRO A 786 -8.56 19.17 -1.60
CA PRO A 786 -7.44 20.08 -1.54
C PRO A 786 -6.66 19.89 -0.24
N LYS A 787 -5.33 19.86 -0.33
CA LYS A 787 -4.42 19.65 0.81
C LYS A 787 -3.19 20.54 0.68
N ILE A 788 -2.77 21.12 1.79
CA ILE A 788 -1.51 21.83 1.94
C ILE A 788 -0.68 21.19 3.05
N ILE A 789 0.60 20.99 2.80
CA ILE A 789 1.58 20.53 3.79
C ILE A 789 2.74 21.51 3.79
N ILE A 790 3.12 21.98 4.97
CA ILE A 790 4.29 22.83 5.20
C ILE A 790 5.24 22.07 6.12
N GLY A 791 6.40 21.66 5.61
CA GLY A 791 7.42 20.96 6.37
C GLY A 791 8.67 21.83 6.55
N SER A 792 9.17 21.93 7.77
CA SER A 792 10.41 22.65 8.06
C SER A 792 11.63 21.99 7.41
N ASN A 793 12.60 22.80 7.03
CA ASN A 793 13.93 22.38 6.61
C ASN A 793 15.02 23.25 7.24
N ILE A 794 14.80 23.62 8.52
CA ILE A 794 15.62 24.59 9.25
C ILE A 794 16.87 23.90 9.81
N SER A 795 16.68 22.90 10.66
CA SER A 795 17.78 22.15 11.32
C SER A 795 17.28 20.80 11.84
N ASN A 796 18.20 19.95 12.26
CA ASN A 796 17.86 18.69 12.95
C ASN A 796 17.41 18.89 14.41
N ASN A 797 17.52 20.12 14.95
CA ASN A 797 17.09 20.45 16.30
C ASN A 797 15.69 21.07 16.36
N LEU A 798 15.23 21.67 15.28
CA LEU A 798 13.89 22.25 15.16
C LEU A 798 13.22 21.68 13.92
N ASP A 799 12.18 20.92 14.15
CA ASP A 799 11.39 20.24 13.14
C ASP A 799 9.92 20.57 13.35
N PHE A 800 9.24 21.03 12.32
CA PHE A 800 7.78 21.15 12.33
C PHE A 800 7.19 20.70 11.00
N THR A 801 5.99 20.17 11.07
CA THR A 801 5.15 19.88 9.92
C THR A 801 3.73 20.34 10.25
N ALA A 802 3.15 21.14 9.39
CA ALA A 802 1.75 21.54 9.49
C ALA A 802 1.03 21.13 8.20
N SER A 803 -0.14 20.57 8.33
CA SER A 803 -0.99 20.18 7.20
C SER A 803 -2.44 20.58 7.44
N TYR A 804 -3.13 20.86 6.35
CA TYR A 804 -4.57 21.04 6.32
C TYR A 804 -5.13 20.43 5.05
N SER A 805 -6.24 19.72 5.18
CA SER A 805 -7.04 19.22 4.06
C SER A 805 -8.53 19.42 4.32
N ALA A 806 -9.26 19.67 3.24
CA ALA A 806 -10.71 19.69 3.24
C ALA A 806 -11.22 18.60 2.31
N GLY A 807 -11.94 17.62 2.85
CA GLY A 807 -12.59 16.57 2.07
C GLY A 807 -14.02 17.02 1.72
N ILE A 808 -14.23 17.54 0.53
CA ILE A 808 -15.55 17.99 0.05
C ILE A 808 -16.23 16.78 -0.59
N ASN A 809 -17.26 16.26 0.08
CA ASN A 809 -18.02 15.10 -0.37
C ASN A 809 -19.39 15.56 -0.88
N LYS A 810 -19.71 15.15 -2.10
CA LYS A 810 -21.01 15.40 -2.72
C LYS A 810 -21.56 14.11 -3.31
N MET A 811 -22.79 13.82 -3.00
CA MET A 811 -23.48 12.65 -3.53
C MET A 811 -24.80 13.06 -4.17
N PHE A 812 -25.09 12.46 -5.32
CA PHE A 812 -26.31 12.65 -6.09
C PHE A 812 -26.91 11.27 -6.38
N SER A 813 -28.03 10.97 -5.81
CA SER A 813 -28.81 9.76 -6.12
C SER A 813 -29.93 10.09 -7.09
N SER A 814 -30.22 9.20 -8.05
CA SER A 814 -31.37 9.35 -8.94
C SER A 814 -32.69 8.97 -8.26
N LEU A 815 -32.64 8.35 -7.08
CA LEU A 815 -33.83 8.01 -6.26
C LEU A 815 -34.27 9.16 -5.38
N ASP A 816 -33.40 10.14 -5.17
CA ASP A 816 -33.62 11.11 -4.11
C ASP A 816 -33.92 12.50 -4.65
N THR A 817 -34.95 13.08 -4.05
CA THR A 817 -35.26 14.50 -4.05
C THR A 817 -34.71 15.19 -2.81
N ALA A 818 -34.08 14.51 -1.86
CA ALA A 818 -33.59 15.05 -0.62
C ALA A 818 -32.18 15.65 -0.78
N THR A 819 -32.09 16.93 -0.59
CA THR A 819 -30.87 17.73 -0.50
C THR A 819 -30.27 17.57 0.89
N GLY A 820 -29.25 16.73 1.08
CA GLY A 820 -28.68 16.61 2.42
C GLY A 820 -27.38 15.86 2.57
N SER A 821 -26.84 15.30 1.49
CA SER A 821 -25.64 14.45 1.54
C SER A 821 -24.32 15.18 1.30
N ASP A 822 -24.32 16.50 1.22
CA ASP A 822 -23.14 17.32 1.01
C ASP A 822 -22.49 17.67 2.35
N TYR A 823 -21.28 17.16 2.59
CA TYR A 823 -20.53 17.56 3.79
C TYR A 823 -19.06 17.79 3.48
N VAL A 824 -18.41 18.56 4.34
CA VAL A 824 -16.98 18.84 4.27
C VAL A 824 -16.30 18.32 5.54
N THR A 825 -15.30 17.45 5.35
CA THR A 825 -14.42 17.00 6.42
C THR A 825 -13.19 17.89 6.47
N HIS A 826 -12.95 18.54 7.58
CA HIS A 826 -11.75 19.33 7.82
C HIS A 826 -10.75 18.53 8.64
N THR A 827 -9.53 18.37 8.13
CA THR A 827 -8.45 17.72 8.87
C THR A 827 -7.25 18.65 8.92
N ALA A 828 -6.81 19.01 10.14
CA ALA A 828 -5.59 19.76 10.32
C ALA A 828 -4.65 19.02 11.29
N SER A 829 -3.37 19.04 11.01
CA SER A 829 -2.35 18.44 11.87
C SER A 829 -1.15 19.37 11.98
N ALA A 830 -0.66 19.56 13.20
CA ALA A 830 0.56 20.29 13.48
C ALA A 830 1.48 19.45 14.37
N LYS A 831 2.64 19.11 13.86
CA LYS A 831 3.69 18.40 14.60
C LYS A 831 4.87 19.34 14.82
N LEU A 832 5.37 19.42 16.05
CA LEU A 832 6.54 20.19 16.42
C LEU A 832 7.49 19.31 17.22
N GLY A 833 8.74 19.26 16.80
CA GLY A 833 9.84 18.67 17.54
C GLY A 833 10.94 19.69 17.75
N TRP A 834 11.37 19.90 18.97
CA TRP A 834 12.42 20.86 19.29
C TRP A 834 13.42 20.28 20.30
N THR A 835 14.69 20.31 19.96
CA THR A 835 15.79 19.97 20.86
C THR A 835 16.48 21.27 21.30
N PHE A 836 16.36 21.60 22.58
CA PHE A 836 16.96 22.80 23.18
C PHE A 836 18.41 22.54 23.64
N PHE A 837 18.97 23.52 24.31
CA PHE A 837 20.26 23.37 24.97
C PHE A 837 20.24 22.20 25.98
N TRP A 838 21.39 21.64 26.26
CA TRP A 838 21.58 20.51 27.17
C TRP A 838 20.82 19.22 26.81
N GLY A 839 20.31 19.10 25.58
CA GLY A 839 19.57 17.90 25.11
C GLY A 839 18.16 17.77 25.67
N LEU A 840 17.54 18.89 26.10
CA LEU A 840 16.10 18.89 26.38
C LEU A 840 15.32 18.78 25.06
N THR A 841 14.32 17.92 25.00
CA THR A 841 13.46 17.72 23.83
C THR A 841 12.03 18.03 24.19
N PHE A 842 11.36 18.74 23.29
CA PHE A 842 9.92 18.98 23.34
C PHE A 842 9.29 18.45 22.05
N ARG A 843 8.23 17.69 22.18
CA ARG A 843 7.41 17.24 21.03
C ARG A 843 5.96 17.56 21.32
N SER A 844 5.26 18.04 20.30
CA SER A 844 3.83 18.33 20.34
C SER A 844 3.21 17.85 19.04
N THR A 845 2.12 17.14 19.14
CA THR A 845 1.27 16.77 18.00
C THR A 845 -0.14 17.25 18.32
N PHE A 846 -0.69 18.08 17.45
CA PHE A 846 -2.03 18.63 17.56
C PHE A 846 -2.78 18.26 16.28
N ASP A 847 -3.83 17.49 16.43
CA ASP A 847 -4.69 17.04 15.34
C ASP A 847 -6.10 17.57 15.56
N TYR A 848 -6.72 18.05 14.50
CA TYR A 848 -8.10 18.52 14.43
C TYR A 848 -8.83 17.78 13.34
N ILE A 849 -10.01 17.26 13.65
CA ILE A 849 -10.98 16.74 12.71
C ILE A 849 -12.32 17.38 12.99
N GLY A 850 -12.97 17.90 11.96
CA GLY A 850 -14.29 18.50 12.05
C GLY A 850 -15.11 18.25 10.79
N TYR A 851 -16.44 18.26 10.96
CA TYR A 851 -17.40 18.07 9.88
C TYR A 851 -18.31 19.29 9.81
N THR A 852 -18.59 19.77 8.61
CA THR A 852 -19.54 20.84 8.35
C THR A 852 -20.47 20.44 7.21
N GLY A 853 -21.72 20.92 7.25
CA GLY A 853 -22.75 20.60 6.27
C GLY A 853 -23.58 19.37 6.60
N LEU A 854 -23.44 18.83 7.83
CA LEU A 854 -24.29 17.77 8.33
C LEU A 854 -25.54 18.36 9.01
N ASP A 855 -26.67 17.69 8.87
CA ASP A 855 -27.93 18.12 9.52
C ASP A 855 -27.87 17.97 11.04
N THR A 856 -26.99 17.12 11.56
CA THR A 856 -26.74 16.91 13.01
C THR A 856 -25.96 18.04 13.67
N GLY A 857 -25.49 19.04 12.90
CA GLY A 857 -24.70 20.16 13.39
C GLY A 857 -23.20 20.03 13.08
N THR A 858 -22.41 20.86 13.77
CA THR A 858 -20.94 20.85 13.61
C THR A 858 -20.36 19.89 14.65
N GLU A 859 -19.68 18.86 14.20
CA GLU A 859 -18.96 17.94 15.08
C GLU A 859 -17.48 18.11 14.85
N ASP A 860 -16.74 18.42 15.90
CA ASP A 860 -15.31 18.58 15.85
C ASP A 860 -14.63 18.10 17.13
N TYR A 861 -13.39 17.67 17.00
CA TYR A 861 -12.54 17.32 18.12
C TYR A 861 -11.08 17.65 17.88
N PHE A 862 -10.38 17.86 18.98
CA PHE A 862 -8.95 18.16 19.01
C PHE A 862 -8.23 17.07 19.80
N LEU A 863 -7.22 16.47 19.17
CA LEU A 863 -6.31 15.54 19.84
C LEU A 863 -4.96 16.23 20.04
N TRP A 864 -4.59 16.51 21.29
CA TRP A 864 -3.32 17.14 21.59
C TRP A 864 -2.43 16.22 22.44
N ASN A 865 -1.31 15.82 21.86
CA ASN A 865 -0.31 14.98 22.49
C ASN A 865 0.96 15.79 22.75
N LEU A 866 1.53 15.67 23.95
CA LEU A 866 2.73 16.37 24.38
C LEU A 866 3.78 15.40 24.87
N SER A 867 5.05 15.76 24.67
CA SER A 867 6.18 15.01 25.21
C SER A 867 7.32 15.96 25.57
N LEU A 868 7.85 15.77 26.77
CA LEU A 868 9.04 16.46 27.26
C LEU A 868 10.11 15.42 27.60
N GLY A 869 11.31 15.55 27.02
CA GLY A 869 12.38 14.59 27.22
C GLY A 869 13.72 15.23 27.56
N LYS A 870 14.63 14.41 28.03
CA LYS A 870 16.01 14.74 28.28
C LYS A 870 16.92 13.70 27.66
N LYS A 871 17.71 14.11 26.68
CA LYS A 871 18.77 13.30 26.07
C LYS A 871 20.02 13.36 26.92
N PHE A 872 20.70 12.23 27.06
CA PHE A 872 21.91 12.06 27.82
C PHE A 872 22.77 10.92 27.25
N LEU A 873 23.90 10.60 27.88
CA LEU A 873 24.96 9.73 27.35
C LEU A 873 25.69 10.31 26.12
N LYS A 874 26.78 9.67 25.74
CA LYS A 874 27.60 10.06 24.59
C LYS A 874 26.75 10.02 23.30
N ASN A 875 26.85 11.03 22.47
CA ASN A 875 26.10 11.19 21.23
C ASN A 875 24.58 11.25 21.44
N ASN A 876 24.06 11.64 22.62
CA ASN A 876 22.64 11.66 22.93
C ASN A 876 21.96 10.29 22.72
N ALA A 877 22.66 9.20 23.05
CA ALA A 877 22.19 7.84 22.79
C ALA A 877 21.02 7.42 23.68
N ALA A 878 20.79 8.05 24.82
CA ALA A 878 19.65 7.76 25.69
C ALA A 878 18.75 8.98 25.87
N GLU A 879 17.45 8.75 26.02
CA GLU A 879 16.44 9.77 26.32
C GLU A 879 15.44 9.23 27.35
N ILE A 880 15.22 10.00 28.43
CA ILE A 880 14.06 9.82 29.31
C ILE A 880 13.01 10.81 28.86
N ARG A 881 11.75 10.36 28.71
CA ARG A 881 10.65 11.13 28.15
C ARG A 881 9.42 10.97 29.01
N VAL A 882 8.74 12.09 29.29
CA VAL A 882 7.38 12.12 29.83
C VAL A 882 6.44 12.45 28.67
N GLU A 883 5.46 11.62 28.45
CA GLU A 883 4.50 11.73 27.37
C GLU A 883 3.09 11.91 27.97
N ALA A 884 2.31 12.79 27.40
CA ALA A 884 0.89 12.96 27.75
C ALA A 884 0.07 12.81 26.46
N PHE A 885 -0.84 11.86 26.47
CA PHE A 885 -1.77 11.58 25.37
C PHE A 885 -3.11 12.23 25.68
N ASP A 886 -3.71 12.87 24.69
CA ASP A 886 -5.02 13.52 24.73
C ASP A 886 -5.16 14.47 25.95
N VAL A 887 -4.33 15.52 25.98
CA VAL A 887 -4.30 16.51 27.05
C VAL A 887 -5.64 17.25 27.19
N LEU A 888 -6.36 17.41 26.10
CA LEU A 888 -7.67 18.09 26.06
C LEU A 888 -8.84 17.18 26.46
N LYS A 889 -8.62 15.85 26.54
CA LYS A 889 -9.67 14.85 26.82
C LYS A 889 -10.81 14.88 25.81
N GLN A 890 -10.47 15.10 24.54
CA GLN A 890 -11.43 15.23 23.45
C GLN A 890 -11.29 14.13 22.39
N ASN A 891 -10.46 13.11 22.66
CA ASN A 891 -10.31 12.00 21.71
C ASN A 891 -11.65 11.29 21.49
N GLN A 892 -12.08 11.22 20.24
CA GLN A 892 -13.32 10.58 19.80
C GLN A 892 -13.07 9.88 18.46
N ALA A 893 -13.85 8.84 18.18
CA ALA A 893 -13.83 8.17 16.89
C ALA A 893 -15.25 8.11 16.34
N PHE A 894 -15.63 9.12 15.58
CA PHE A 894 -16.86 9.10 14.83
C PHE A 894 -16.62 9.11 13.34
N THR A 895 -17.50 8.45 12.62
CA THR A 895 -17.43 8.33 11.17
C THR A 895 -18.83 8.51 10.61
N HIS A 896 -18.93 9.31 9.56
CA HIS A 896 -20.14 9.42 8.78
C HIS A 896 -20.02 8.52 7.54
N SER A 897 -21.05 7.79 7.24
CA SER A 897 -21.14 6.91 6.07
C SER A 897 -22.48 7.13 5.39
N ILE A 898 -22.46 7.27 4.07
CA ILE A 898 -23.67 7.45 3.27
C ILE A 898 -23.88 6.19 2.43
N GLY A 899 -25.02 5.54 2.63
CA GLY A 899 -25.49 4.42 1.83
C GLY A 899 -26.30 4.88 0.61
N SER A 900 -26.81 3.93 -0.16
CA SER A 900 -27.67 4.24 -1.32
C SER A 900 -28.99 4.90 -0.94
N ASN A 901 -29.47 4.66 0.29
CA ASN A 901 -30.78 5.08 0.79
C ASN A 901 -30.77 5.49 2.27
N TYR A 902 -29.59 5.57 2.91
CA TYR A 902 -29.46 5.92 4.32
C TYR A 902 -28.19 6.70 4.60
N TYR A 903 -28.19 7.33 5.76
CA TYR A 903 -27.06 8.01 6.37
C TYR A 903 -26.74 7.37 7.72
N ASP A 904 -25.48 6.97 7.94
CA ASP A 904 -25.01 6.42 9.22
C ASP A 904 -24.11 7.43 9.94
N TYR A 905 -24.42 7.64 11.19
CA TYR A 905 -23.54 8.23 12.19
C TYR A 905 -23.00 7.12 13.09
N ILE A 906 -21.69 6.94 13.13
CA ILE A 906 -21.04 5.87 13.86
C ILE A 906 -20.07 6.46 14.87
N ASN A 907 -20.27 6.16 16.15
CA ASN A 907 -19.39 6.53 17.24
C ASN A 907 -18.75 5.27 17.85
N SER A 908 -17.43 5.29 18.07
CA SER A 908 -16.69 4.14 18.62
C SER A 908 -15.89 4.54 19.85
N ASN A 909 -15.65 3.59 20.76
CA ASN A 909 -14.77 3.79 21.89
C ASN A 909 -13.34 4.08 21.44
N VAL A 910 -12.61 4.84 22.25
CA VAL A 910 -11.24 5.29 21.97
C VAL A 910 -10.33 5.11 23.17
N LEU A 911 -9.04 5.22 22.93
CA LEU A 911 -8.03 5.24 23.97
C LEU A 911 -8.24 6.48 24.88
N LYS A 912 -8.42 6.23 26.19
CA LYS A 912 -8.56 7.28 27.21
C LYS A 912 -7.27 8.06 27.42
N PRO A 913 -7.33 9.32 27.90
CA PRO A 913 -6.15 10.12 28.23
C PRO A 913 -5.25 9.42 29.23
N TYR A 914 -3.93 9.48 29.00
CA TYR A 914 -2.93 8.92 29.90
C TYR A 914 -1.63 9.75 29.91
N ALA A 915 -0.84 9.57 30.96
CA ALA A 915 0.55 10.05 31.03
C ALA A 915 1.49 8.86 31.18
N MET A 916 2.66 8.93 30.52
CA MET A 916 3.63 7.83 30.48
C MET A 916 5.06 8.34 30.66
N ILE A 917 5.89 7.60 31.37
CA ILE A 917 7.33 7.79 31.41
C ILE A 917 7.96 6.72 30.52
N SER A 918 8.78 7.14 29.57
CA SER A 918 9.46 6.26 28.62
C SER A 918 10.96 6.46 28.68
N PHE A 919 11.70 5.37 28.55
CA PHE A 919 13.14 5.35 28.33
C PHE A 919 13.39 4.88 26.89
N VAL A 920 14.23 5.63 26.17
CA VAL A 920 14.59 5.33 24.77
C VAL A 920 16.11 5.25 24.68
N TYR A 921 16.63 4.19 24.06
CA TYR A 921 18.05 4.00 23.81
C TYR A 921 18.31 3.74 22.32
N THR A 922 19.08 4.60 21.69
CA THR A 922 19.47 4.52 20.28
C THR A 922 20.84 3.85 20.15
N ILE A 923 20.88 2.73 19.46
CA ILE A 923 22.09 1.94 19.12
C ILE A 923 22.65 2.51 17.81
N ARG A 924 23.96 2.83 17.81
CA ARG A 924 24.64 3.42 16.64
C ARG A 924 26.01 2.81 16.43
#